data_4bf8096574bc4ca4fd139006d34d3d78
#
_entry.id   4bf8096574bc4ca4fd139006d34d3d78
#
_cell.length_a   1.000
_cell.length_b   1.000
_cell.length_c   1.000
_cell.angle_alpha   90.00
_cell.angle_beta   90.00
_cell.angle_gamma   90.00
#
_symmetry.space_group_name_H-M   'P 1'
#
loop_
_entity.id
_entity.type
_entity.pdbx_description
1 polymer ?
#
loop_
_entity_poly.entity_id
_entity_poly.type
_entity_poly.pdbx_seq_one_letter_code
_entity_poly.pdbx_strand_id
1 'polypeptide(L)'
;MPARHPIIYALSGLLVLVSSAVRADEPLWRDAPKVQQRPSARLAPDLRASARRVILDRGAFAKTMRRMGNSTSSLELPLPGGGSSTFTLRPSGVIPPGLASRYPELKSMRGEDARGRRVRVDMGPDGIGAAVSDPAGDWFVRPEAPTDPGVASADRYHEIVRRSAGRKRAHAENMEGMAATGTNEPSRPRMDTGVYRTFRIAMTATPSYTKSHGGTRAQALQGIVTAVNRINRIYERDFGVHLVLAEDNDKLVFTPNHTDPFVDLDPNDESYDREMALRNVEVVARTLGEDAFDVGHLLDARRDSGIVGSVGTTCTRWTGKSEDRELAKAAGMTGSAKPFGDPFHVDFIAHELGHQFGASHTFNGCTRNQWAAGTALEPGSGSTVMGYAGLCGAYDLQSQSDDYFHGVSIEEVGAWLAGPGGACAPTEPARVRTPWLDTEGWQRPMTVPARTAFQLAGIAQFAEPDAQLSYTFEQMDLGDFQFDTTLADRGTGPLFRSRKPNADGTQTFPAMAVLLGIEPADRGDTLPTSDRRLRFRMTVRDERQGLRSPAVYADRTVRVVDTGRAFAITAPAQSATLRRGNRRIVRWDTADTVKAPIACPSVRIDLSVDGGSTFLETPLARQVPNEGQARVQIPADVAASTDARVRVACADGRFFALSPRIQVR
;
A
#
# COMPACT_ATOMS: atom_id res chain seq x y z
N MET A 1 -42.88 -16.84 -94.54
CA MET A 1 -41.46 -16.94 -94.14
C MET A 1 -41.39 -16.87 -92.65
N PRO A 2 -40.93 -17.94 -91.97
CA PRO A 2 -41.14 -18.09 -90.53
C PRO A 2 -39.99 -17.49 -89.70
N ALA A 3 -40.42 -16.88 -88.58
CA ALA A 3 -39.55 -16.33 -87.54
C ALA A 3 -38.92 -17.44 -86.67
N ARG A 4 -37.63 -17.34 -86.40
CA ARG A 4 -36.91 -18.20 -85.45
C ARG A 4 -36.87 -17.58 -84.06
N HIS A 5 -37.34 -18.33 -83.04
CA HIS A 5 -37.17 -18.02 -81.66
C HIS A 5 -35.83 -18.54 -81.11
N PRO A 6 -35.12 -17.80 -80.27
CA PRO A 6 -33.98 -18.39 -79.57
C PRO A 6 -34.42 -18.92 -78.16
N ILE A 7 -33.95 -20.13 -77.89
CA ILE A 7 -34.09 -20.82 -76.58
C ILE A 7 -33.12 -20.24 -75.61
N ILE A 8 -33.66 -19.74 -74.46
CA ILE A 8 -32.85 -19.27 -73.30
C ILE A 8 -32.67 -20.43 -72.32
N TYR A 9 -31.42 -20.89 -72.17
CA TYR A 9 -31.03 -21.81 -71.08
C TYR A 9 -30.88 -21.02 -69.77
N ALA A 10 -31.70 -21.31 -68.77
CA ALA A 10 -31.51 -20.83 -67.43
C ALA A 10 -30.50 -21.71 -66.71
N LEU A 11 -29.30 -21.19 -66.41
CA LEU A 11 -28.33 -21.78 -65.49
C LEU A 11 -28.74 -21.42 -64.05
N SER A 12 -29.23 -22.41 -63.30
CA SER A 12 -29.46 -22.30 -61.86
C SER A 12 -28.10 -22.45 -61.12
N GLY A 13 -27.46 -21.33 -60.80
CA GLY A 13 -26.29 -21.28 -59.94
C GLY A 13 -26.69 -21.53 -58.48
N LEU A 14 -26.27 -22.68 -57.93
CA LEU A 14 -26.38 -22.99 -56.50
C LEU A 14 -25.33 -22.18 -55.73
N LEU A 15 -25.78 -21.05 -55.06
CA LEU A 15 -24.94 -20.26 -54.20
C LEU A 15 -24.77 -21.02 -52.87
N VAL A 16 -23.67 -21.73 -52.72
CA VAL A 16 -23.29 -22.28 -51.39
C VAL A 16 -22.80 -21.13 -50.53
N LEU A 17 -23.67 -20.63 -49.64
CA LEU A 17 -23.30 -19.75 -48.53
C LEU A 17 -22.46 -20.56 -47.55
N VAL A 18 -21.13 -20.47 -47.67
CA VAL A 18 -20.21 -20.88 -46.62
C VAL A 18 -20.36 -19.85 -45.49
N SER A 19 -21.22 -20.14 -44.53
CA SER A 19 -21.23 -19.43 -43.28
C SER A 19 -19.91 -19.72 -42.56
N SER A 20 -18.95 -18.81 -42.65
CA SER A 20 -17.82 -18.77 -41.76
C SER A 20 -18.37 -18.53 -40.37
N ALA A 21 -18.61 -19.61 -39.61
CA ALA A 21 -18.82 -19.51 -38.17
C ALA A 21 -17.62 -18.78 -37.60
N VAL A 22 -17.83 -17.53 -37.18
CA VAL A 22 -16.87 -16.81 -36.37
C VAL A 22 -16.74 -17.66 -35.09
N ARG A 23 -15.66 -18.46 -35.03
CA ARG A 23 -15.30 -19.15 -33.78
C ARG A 23 -15.18 -18.05 -32.73
N ALA A 24 -16.06 -18.08 -31.75
CA ALA A 24 -15.89 -17.26 -30.56
C ALA A 24 -14.47 -17.48 -30.06
N ASP A 25 -13.71 -16.41 -29.84
CA ASP A 25 -12.37 -16.51 -29.27
C ASP A 25 -12.48 -17.30 -27.95
N GLU A 26 -11.66 -18.34 -27.82
CA GLU A 26 -11.61 -19.13 -26.59
C GLU A 26 -11.33 -18.20 -25.41
N PRO A 27 -12.05 -18.35 -24.29
CA PRO A 27 -11.86 -17.47 -23.13
C PRO A 27 -10.44 -17.62 -22.58
N LEU A 28 -9.82 -16.49 -22.22
CA LEU A 28 -8.46 -16.48 -21.67
C LEU A 28 -8.36 -17.28 -20.35
N TRP A 29 -9.45 -17.29 -19.59
CA TRP A 29 -9.54 -17.90 -18.27
C TRP A 29 -10.71 -18.88 -18.18
N ARG A 30 -10.49 -19.99 -17.48
CA ARG A 30 -11.54 -20.94 -17.07
C ARG A 30 -11.31 -21.38 -15.64
N ASP A 31 -12.40 -21.64 -14.90
CA ASP A 31 -12.28 -22.18 -13.54
C ASP A 31 -11.65 -23.57 -13.55
N ALA A 32 -10.79 -23.83 -12.58
CA ALA A 32 -10.23 -25.17 -12.39
C ALA A 32 -11.36 -26.15 -11.99
N PRO A 33 -11.32 -27.42 -12.45
CA PRO A 33 -12.28 -28.42 -12.04
C PRO A 33 -12.36 -28.56 -10.52
N LYS A 34 -13.55 -28.83 -9.95
CA LYS A 34 -13.78 -28.93 -8.48
C LYS A 34 -12.80 -29.84 -7.75
N VAL A 35 -12.37 -30.94 -8.39
CA VAL A 35 -11.39 -31.90 -7.82
C VAL A 35 -9.99 -31.27 -7.73
N GLN A 36 -9.68 -30.26 -8.55
CA GLN A 36 -8.39 -29.58 -8.64
C GLN A 36 -8.41 -28.17 -8.03
N GLN A 37 -9.48 -27.78 -7.35
CA GLN A 37 -9.60 -26.47 -6.70
C GLN A 37 -8.86 -26.37 -5.35
N ARG A 38 -8.00 -27.33 -5.01
CA ARG A 38 -7.14 -27.21 -3.83
C ARG A 38 -5.99 -26.25 -4.13
N PRO A 39 -5.90 -25.12 -3.43
CA PRO A 39 -4.80 -24.15 -3.61
C PRO A 39 -3.46 -24.79 -3.29
N SER A 40 -2.40 -24.25 -3.86
CA SER A 40 -1.04 -24.79 -3.69
C SER A 40 -0.62 -24.81 -2.21
N ALA A 41 0.19 -25.80 -1.83
CA ALA A 41 0.76 -25.90 -0.49
C ALA A 41 1.69 -24.71 -0.13
N ARG A 42 2.06 -23.89 -1.13
CA ARG A 42 2.89 -22.69 -0.96
C ARG A 42 2.13 -21.49 -0.38
N LEU A 43 0.79 -21.47 -0.50
CA LEU A 43 -0.02 -20.44 0.17
C LEU A 43 -0.08 -20.67 1.68
N ALA A 44 -0.10 -19.58 2.43
CA ALA A 44 -0.41 -19.63 3.86
C ALA A 44 -1.82 -20.22 4.08
N PRO A 45 -2.08 -20.92 5.20
CA PRO A 45 -3.35 -21.63 5.44
C PRO A 45 -4.60 -20.74 5.32
N ASP A 46 -4.52 -19.50 5.77
CA ASP A 46 -5.57 -18.48 5.70
C ASP A 46 -5.87 -18.04 4.26
N LEU A 47 -4.84 -17.92 3.43
CA LEU A 47 -4.97 -17.61 2.00
C LEU A 47 -5.60 -18.78 1.23
N ARG A 48 -5.31 -20.03 1.64
CA ARG A 48 -5.88 -21.22 0.98
C ARG A 48 -7.40 -21.29 1.07
N ALA A 49 -7.97 -20.83 2.18
CA ALA A 49 -9.41 -20.91 2.42
C ALA A 49 -10.22 -19.97 1.51
N SER A 50 -9.60 -18.89 1.01
CA SER A 50 -10.23 -17.85 0.17
C SER A 50 -9.73 -17.81 -1.25
N ALA A 51 -8.77 -18.66 -1.63
CA ALA A 51 -8.17 -18.65 -2.96
C ALA A 51 -9.09 -19.30 -4.00
N ARG A 52 -9.30 -18.61 -5.13
CA ARG A 52 -9.91 -19.18 -6.32
C ARG A 52 -8.82 -19.66 -7.28
N ARG A 53 -8.95 -20.86 -7.80
CA ARG A 53 -8.01 -21.44 -8.76
C ARG A 53 -8.57 -21.41 -10.17
N VAL A 54 -7.82 -20.88 -11.12
CA VAL A 54 -8.20 -20.78 -12.54
C VAL A 54 -7.12 -21.35 -13.45
N ILE A 55 -7.48 -21.65 -14.66
CA ILE A 55 -6.59 -22.13 -15.72
C ILE A 55 -6.47 -21.04 -16.78
N LEU A 56 -5.23 -20.68 -17.13
CA LEU A 56 -4.91 -19.81 -18.23
C LEU A 56 -4.82 -20.64 -19.52
N ASP A 57 -5.66 -20.33 -20.51
CA ASP A 57 -5.59 -20.97 -21.82
C ASP A 57 -4.35 -20.50 -22.59
N ARG A 58 -3.48 -21.45 -22.97
CA ARG A 58 -2.20 -21.15 -23.64
C ARG A 58 -2.38 -20.56 -25.04
N GLY A 59 -3.39 -21.00 -25.76
CA GLY A 59 -3.65 -20.52 -27.13
C GLY A 59 -4.15 -19.08 -27.12
N ALA A 60 -5.13 -18.79 -26.22
CA ALA A 60 -5.65 -17.46 -26.01
C ALA A 60 -4.58 -16.53 -25.43
N PHE A 61 -3.76 -17.01 -24.49
CA PHE A 61 -2.64 -16.25 -23.94
C PHE A 61 -1.60 -15.87 -25.00
N ALA A 62 -1.17 -16.83 -25.85
CA ALA A 62 -0.24 -16.54 -26.94
C ALA A 62 -0.81 -15.54 -27.96
N LYS A 63 -2.12 -15.58 -28.27
CA LYS A 63 -2.80 -14.56 -29.09
C LYS A 63 -2.79 -13.20 -28.38
N THR A 64 -3.07 -13.16 -27.09
CA THR A 64 -3.06 -11.95 -26.26
C THR A 64 -1.68 -11.31 -26.27
N MET A 65 -0.62 -12.08 -26.02
CA MET A 65 0.76 -11.60 -26.05
C MET A 65 1.17 -10.96 -27.38
N ARG A 66 0.74 -11.56 -28.51
CA ARG A 66 1.00 -11.00 -29.85
C ARG A 66 0.26 -9.69 -30.12
N ARG A 67 -0.94 -9.51 -29.54
CA ARG A 67 -1.73 -8.27 -29.65
C ARG A 67 -1.22 -7.15 -28.74
N MET A 68 -0.57 -7.51 -27.63
CA MET A 68 -0.02 -6.54 -26.69
C MET A 68 1.28 -5.93 -27.22
N GLY A 69 1.15 -4.75 -27.79
CA GLY A 69 2.26 -3.91 -28.24
C GLY A 69 2.63 -2.84 -27.20
N ASN A 70 3.33 -1.81 -27.66
CA ASN A 70 3.69 -0.63 -26.83
C ASN A 70 2.57 0.42 -26.76
N SER A 71 1.34 0.06 -27.12
CA SER A 71 0.15 0.92 -27.09
C SER A 71 -0.86 0.43 -26.05
N THR A 72 -1.95 1.19 -25.89
CA THR A 72 -3.08 0.80 -25.04
C THR A 72 -3.67 -0.52 -25.51
N SER A 73 -3.90 -1.44 -24.57
CA SER A 73 -4.41 -2.80 -24.81
C SER A 73 -5.47 -3.14 -23.76
N SER A 74 -6.30 -4.14 -24.04
CA SER A 74 -7.28 -4.66 -23.08
C SER A 74 -6.90 -6.07 -22.64
N LEU A 75 -7.06 -6.34 -21.34
CA LEU A 75 -6.84 -7.66 -20.74
C LEU A 75 -7.97 -8.01 -19.79
N GLU A 76 -8.50 -9.20 -19.93
CA GLU A 76 -9.48 -9.77 -19.00
C GLU A 76 -8.75 -10.44 -17.83
N LEU A 77 -9.11 -10.09 -16.60
CA LEU A 77 -8.58 -10.71 -15.38
C LEU A 77 -9.70 -11.33 -14.54
N PRO A 78 -9.48 -12.52 -13.95
CA PRO A 78 -10.47 -13.20 -13.13
C PRO A 78 -10.65 -12.48 -11.79
N LEU A 79 -11.88 -12.45 -11.28
CA LEU A 79 -12.23 -11.85 -10.00
C LEU A 79 -12.22 -12.87 -8.86
N PRO A 80 -11.92 -12.48 -7.61
CA PRO A 80 -11.93 -13.41 -6.46
C PRO A 80 -13.29 -14.07 -6.21
N GLY A 81 -14.39 -13.35 -6.44
CA GLY A 81 -15.76 -13.83 -6.24
C GLY A 81 -16.38 -14.61 -7.41
N GLY A 82 -15.61 -14.86 -8.48
CA GLY A 82 -16.11 -15.46 -9.72
C GLY A 82 -16.27 -14.45 -10.85
N GLY A 83 -16.32 -14.95 -12.10
CA GLY A 83 -16.33 -14.09 -13.29
C GLY A 83 -14.99 -13.40 -13.54
N SER A 84 -15.01 -12.35 -14.34
CA SER A 84 -13.83 -11.59 -14.76
C SER A 84 -14.14 -10.11 -14.95
N SER A 85 -13.12 -9.28 -15.12
CA SER A 85 -13.22 -7.87 -15.49
C SER A 85 -12.18 -7.50 -16.51
N THR A 86 -12.54 -6.62 -17.44
CA THR A 86 -11.63 -6.11 -18.48
C THR A 86 -10.94 -4.85 -17.99
N PHE A 87 -9.61 -4.86 -18.06
CA PHE A 87 -8.76 -3.73 -17.72
C PHE A 87 -8.19 -3.12 -18.99
N THR A 88 -8.17 -1.80 -19.06
CA THR A 88 -7.46 -1.03 -20.08
C THR A 88 -6.03 -0.81 -19.59
N LEU A 89 -5.05 -1.33 -20.33
CA LEU A 89 -3.65 -1.39 -19.94
C LEU A 89 -2.77 -0.50 -20.84
N ARG A 90 -1.72 0.04 -20.23
CA ARG A 90 -0.61 0.75 -20.90
C ARG A 90 0.72 0.21 -20.38
N PRO A 91 1.83 0.30 -21.14
CA PRO A 91 3.15 -0.10 -20.66
C PRO A 91 3.48 0.57 -19.33
N SER A 92 4.06 -0.19 -18.42
CA SER A 92 4.46 0.33 -17.09
C SER A 92 5.74 1.16 -17.15
N GLY A 93 6.62 0.88 -18.11
CA GLY A 93 7.94 1.51 -18.27
C GLY A 93 9.05 0.81 -17.49
N VAL A 94 8.80 -0.33 -16.87
CA VAL A 94 9.80 -1.10 -16.09
C VAL A 94 10.88 -1.73 -16.97
N ILE A 95 10.50 -2.23 -18.16
CA ILE A 95 11.41 -2.95 -19.07
C ILE A 95 11.99 -1.95 -20.08
N PRO A 96 13.30 -1.71 -20.08
CA PRO A 96 13.94 -0.81 -21.04
C PRO A 96 13.98 -1.42 -22.44
N PRO A 97 14.15 -0.60 -23.52
CA PRO A 97 14.06 -1.05 -24.91
C PRO A 97 15.02 -2.20 -25.28
N GLY A 98 16.28 -2.15 -24.85
CA GLY A 98 17.26 -3.20 -25.14
C GLY A 98 16.88 -4.53 -24.50
N LEU A 99 16.47 -4.52 -23.24
CA LEU A 99 15.99 -5.72 -22.54
C LEU A 99 14.70 -6.26 -23.16
N ALA A 100 13.76 -5.38 -23.54
CA ALA A 100 12.51 -5.77 -24.21
C ALA A 100 12.75 -6.44 -25.56
N SER A 101 13.82 -6.04 -26.29
CA SER A 101 14.20 -6.64 -27.56
C SER A 101 14.79 -8.04 -27.39
N ARG A 102 15.52 -8.29 -26.30
CA ARG A 102 16.10 -9.61 -25.98
C ARG A 102 15.08 -10.58 -25.39
N TYR A 103 14.07 -10.05 -24.68
CA TYR A 103 13.02 -10.82 -24.01
C TYR A 103 11.62 -10.33 -24.44
N PRO A 104 11.24 -10.50 -25.72
CA PRO A 104 9.96 -9.99 -26.24
C PRO A 104 8.73 -10.63 -25.61
N GLU A 105 8.90 -11.81 -24.98
CA GLU A 105 7.88 -12.50 -24.20
C GLU A 105 7.58 -11.84 -22.85
N LEU A 106 8.42 -10.94 -22.35
CA LEU A 106 8.16 -10.21 -21.12
C LEU A 106 7.36 -8.94 -21.42
N LYS A 107 6.27 -8.75 -20.70
CA LYS A 107 5.45 -7.53 -20.75
C LYS A 107 5.16 -7.06 -19.35
N SER A 108 5.27 -5.77 -19.14
CA SER A 108 4.92 -5.12 -17.88
C SER A 108 4.00 -3.94 -18.15
N MET A 109 2.81 -3.99 -17.54
CA MET A 109 1.69 -3.10 -17.85
C MET A 109 1.08 -2.54 -16.57
N ARG A 110 0.36 -1.44 -16.72
CA ARG A 110 -0.48 -0.82 -15.66
C ARG A 110 -1.78 -0.33 -16.26
N GLY A 111 -2.82 -0.22 -15.47
CA GLY A 111 -4.10 0.28 -15.97
C GLY A 111 -5.23 0.17 -14.97
N GLU A 112 -6.44 0.32 -15.48
CA GLU A 112 -7.65 0.31 -14.67
C GLU A 112 -8.82 -0.31 -15.42
N ASP A 113 -9.86 -0.70 -14.68
CA ASP A 113 -11.11 -1.14 -15.25
C ASP A 113 -12.21 -0.06 -15.16
N ALA A 114 -13.36 -0.36 -15.73
CA ALA A 114 -14.52 0.56 -15.76
C ALA A 114 -15.07 0.93 -14.36
N ARG A 115 -14.68 0.21 -13.30
CA ARG A 115 -15.03 0.51 -11.90
C ARG A 115 -13.97 1.32 -11.17
N GLY A 116 -12.90 1.74 -11.88
CA GLY A 116 -11.78 2.45 -11.28
C GLY A 116 -10.84 1.57 -10.43
N ARG A 117 -10.96 0.23 -10.52
CA ARG A 117 -9.98 -0.66 -9.90
C ARG A 117 -8.68 -0.61 -10.67
N ARG A 118 -7.58 -0.39 -9.99
CA ARG A 118 -6.26 -0.20 -10.60
C ARG A 118 -5.47 -1.50 -10.57
N VAL A 119 -4.67 -1.73 -11.62
CA VAL A 119 -3.88 -2.95 -11.76
C VAL A 119 -2.45 -2.70 -12.22
N ARG A 120 -1.53 -3.50 -11.72
CA ARG A 120 -0.20 -3.76 -12.27
C ARG A 120 -0.18 -5.19 -12.76
N VAL A 121 0.21 -5.40 -14.02
CA VAL A 121 0.19 -6.71 -14.69
C VAL A 121 1.53 -6.98 -15.32
N ASP A 122 2.04 -8.18 -15.10
CA ASP A 122 3.27 -8.66 -15.70
C ASP A 122 3.02 -10.02 -16.36
N MET A 123 3.53 -10.19 -17.54
CA MET A 123 3.33 -11.39 -18.35
C MET A 123 4.66 -11.91 -18.86
N GLY A 124 4.78 -13.23 -18.93
CA GLY A 124 6.00 -13.87 -19.36
C GLY A 124 5.88 -15.40 -19.42
N PRO A 125 7.02 -16.12 -19.37
CA PRO A 125 7.05 -17.58 -19.45
C PRO A 125 6.14 -18.28 -18.45
N ASP A 126 5.94 -17.72 -17.25
CA ASP A 126 5.10 -18.34 -16.20
C ASP A 126 3.61 -17.99 -16.29
N GLY A 127 3.22 -17.13 -17.25
CA GLY A 127 1.85 -16.68 -17.44
C GLY A 127 1.64 -15.24 -17.01
N ILE A 128 0.52 -14.95 -16.33
CA ILE A 128 0.09 -13.60 -15.95
C ILE A 128 0.16 -13.44 -14.44
N GLY A 129 0.98 -12.49 -13.98
CA GLY A 129 0.94 -11.95 -12.63
C GLY A 129 0.19 -10.63 -12.60
N ALA A 130 -0.69 -10.42 -11.61
CA ALA A 130 -1.37 -9.14 -11.43
C ALA A 130 -1.57 -8.79 -9.97
N ALA A 131 -1.43 -7.49 -9.65
CA ALA A 131 -1.80 -6.89 -8.37
C ALA A 131 -2.89 -5.85 -8.61
N VAL A 132 -4.08 -6.07 -8.05
CA VAL A 132 -5.24 -5.21 -8.24
C VAL A 132 -5.58 -4.52 -6.94
N SER A 133 -5.71 -3.19 -7.01
CA SER A 133 -6.22 -2.36 -5.93
C SER A 133 -7.71 -2.20 -6.08
N ASP A 134 -8.43 -2.67 -5.09
CA ASP A 134 -9.88 -2.66 -5.05
C ASP A 134 -10.31 -2.05 -3.70
N PRO A 135 -11.22 -1.06 -3.67
CA PRO A 135 -11.76 -0.51 -2.42
C PRO A 135 -12.33 -1.59 -1.49
N ALA A 136 -12.80 -2.71 -2.04
CA ALA A 136 -13.30 -3.87 -1.27
C ALA A 136 -12.18 -4.80 -0.75
N GLY A 137 -10.91 -4.43 -0.93
CA GLY A 137 -9.71 -5.15 -0.55
C GLY A 137 -8.90 -5.66 -1.74
N ASP A 138 -7.60 -5.39 -1.68
CA ASP A 138 -6.64 -5.76 -2.73
C ASP A 138 -6.63 -7.27 -2.99
N TRP A 139 -6.36 -7.64 -4.25
CA TRP A 139 -6.24 -9.04 -4.64
C TRP A 139 -5.19 -9.23 -5.74
N PHE A 140 -4.74 -10.48 -5.88
CA PHE A 140 -3.63 -10.85 -6.76
C PHE A 140 -4.02 -12.01 -7.64
N VAL A 141 -3.52 -12.01 -8.88
CA VAL A 141 -3.47 -13.18 -9.76
C VAL A 141 -2.02 -13.65 -9.78
N ARG A 142 -1.77 -14.89 -9.40
CA ARG A 142 -0.42 -15.46 -9.29
C ARG A 142 -0.32 -16.75 -10.09
N PRO A 143 0.69 -16.89 -10.99
CA PRO A 143 1.00 -18.17 -11.58
C PRO A 143 1.38 -19.18 -10.49
N GLU A 144 0.85 -20.40 -10.56
CA GLU A 144 1.37 -21.49 -9.77
C GLU A 144 2.72 -21.92 -10.31
N ALA A 145 3.72 -22.03 -9.43
CA ALA A 145 5.00 -22.59 -9.84
C ALA A 145 4.82 -24.07 -10.24
N PRO A 146 5.54 -24.57 -11.27
CA PRO A 146 5.54 -25.95 -11.65
C PRO A 146 5.85 -26.84 -10.44
N THR A 147 5.02 -27.86 -10.19
CA THR A 147 5.23 -28.82 -9.10
C THR A 147 6.41 -29.74 -9.36
N ASP A 148 6.86 -29.82 -10.62
CA ASP A 148 7.98 -30.65 -11.04
C ASP A 148 8.77 -29.95 -12.17
N PRO A 149 10.08 -29.69 -12.01
CA PRO A 149 10.88 -28.95 -13.00
C PRO A 149 10.96 -29.61 -14.38
N GLY A 150 10.53 -30.87 -14.52
CA GLY A 150 10.58 -31.65 -15.77
C GLY A 150 9.25 -31.81 -16.48
N VAL A 151 8.13 -31.43 -15.89
CA VAL A 151 6.80 -31.64 -16.48
C VAL A 151 6.25 -30.29 -16.95
N ALA A 152 6.29 -30.07 -18.26
CA ALA A 152 5.50 -29.02 -18.90
C ALA A 152 4.01 -29.35 -18.73
N SER A 153 3.37 -28.93 -17.64
CA SER A 153 1.92 -29.03 -17.50
C SER A 153 1.25 -28.35 -18.69
N ALA A 154 0.36 -29.07 -19.37
CA ALA A 154 -0.41 -28.52 -20.48
C ALA A 154 -1.28 -27.34 -20.02
N ASP A 155 -1.73 -27.34 -18.78
CA ASP A 155 -2.55 -26.31 -18.14
C ASP A 155 -1.71 -25.45 -17.21
N ARG A 156 -1.80 -24.13 -17.37
CA ARG A 156 -1.18 -23.18 -16.45
C ARG A 156 -2.19 -22.73 -15.41
N TYR A 157 -2.01 -23.21 -14.20
CA TYR A 157 -2.84 -22.82 -13.07
C TYR A 157 -2.41 -21.47 -12.51
N HIS A 158 -3.40 -20.70 -12.10
CA HIS A 158 -3.21 -19.43 -11.41
C HIS A 158 -4.11 -19.40 -10.17
N GLU A 159 -3.60 -18.77 -9.13
CA GLU A 159 -4.34 -18.53 -7.88
C GLU A 159 -4.76 -17.07 -7.82
N ILE A 160 -6.05 -16.86 -7.51
CA ILE A 160 -6.58 -15.53 -7.20
C ILE A 160 -6.74 -15.47 -5.69
N VAL A 161 -5.97 -14.60 -5.06
CA VAL A 161 -5.92 -14.48 -3.60
C VAL A 161 -6.20 -13.04 -3.20
N ARG A 162 -7.03 -12.83 -2.16
CA ARG A 162 -7.14 -11.52 -1.51
C ARG A 162 -5.90 -11.29 -0.65
N ARG A 163 -5.53 -10.03 -0.47
CA ARG A 163 -4.50 -9.68 0.52
C ARG A 163 -5.01 -10.12 1.89
N SER A 164 -4.29 -10.98 2.56
CA SER A 164 -4.65 -11.49 3.87
C SER A 164 -3.61 -11.09 4.92
N ALA A 165 -4.01 -11.23 6.17
CA ALA A 165 -3.19 -11.01 7.36
C ALA A 165 -2.18 -12.15 7.63
N GLY A 166 -1.56 -12.76 6.61
CA GLY A 166 -0.54 -13.81 6.80
C GLY A 166 0.63 -13.31 7.66
N ARG A 167 1.15 -14.14 8.57
CA ARG A 167 2.31 -13.79 9.40
C ARG A 167 3.59 -13.80 8.58
N LYS A 168 4.41 -12.76 8.72
CA LYS A 168 5.82 -12.77 8.32
C LYS A 168 6.61 -13.80 9.14
N ARG A 169 7.68 -14.33 8.57
CA ARG A 169 8.72 -15.03 9.33
C ARG A 169 9.72 -14.00 9.85
N ALA A 170 10.38 -14.34 10.96
CA ALA A 170 11.42 -13.50 11.55
C ALA A 170 12.43 -13.06 10.49
N HIS A 171 12.69 -11.78 10.45
CA HIS A 171 13.65 -11.12 9.58
C HIS A 171 14.80 -10.64 10.45
N ALA A 172 16.03 -10.87 10.03
CA ALA A 172 17.21 -10.33 10.71
C ALA A 172 17.77 -9.20 9.85
N GLU A 173 17.56 -7.98 10.28
CA GLU A 173 18.32 -6.84 9.79
C GLU A 173 19.43 -6.53 10.79
N ASN A 174 20.61 -6.22 10.31
CA ASN A 174 21.74 -5.82 11.12
C ASN A 174 22.21 -4.46 10.64
N MET A 175 21.55 -3.40 11.13
CA MET A 175 21.89 -2.02 10.78
C MET A 175 22.50 -1.33 12.00
N GLU A 176 23.83 -1.25 12.06
CA GLU A 176 24.53 -0.44 13.04
C GLU A 176 24.57 1.03 12.58
N GLY A 177 24.16 1.95 13.44
CA GLY A 177 24.44 3.38 13.27
C GLY A 177 23.36 4.25 12.63
N MET A 178 22.08 3.87 12.63
CA MET A 178 21.00 4.74 12.19
C MET A 178 20.70 5.87 13.19
N ALA A 179 21.47 6.94 13.11
CA ALA A 179 21.19 8.17 13.83
C ALA A 179 20.35 9.12 12.94
N ALA A 180 19.04 8.88 12.85
CA ALA A 180 18.15 9.90 12.30
C ALA A 180 18.03 11.05 13.31
N THR A 181 18.39 12.25 12.90
CA THR A 181 18.26 13.49 13.69
C THR A 181 16.87 14.10 13.52
N GLY A 182 15.81 13.36 13.89
CA GLY A 182 14.46 13.90 13.90
C GLY A 182 14.31 14.94 15.02
N THR A 183 13.56 15.98 14.75
CA THR A 183 13.19 17.01 15.75
C THR A 183 11.69 17.00 15.97
N ASN A 184 11.22 17.37 17.17
CA ASN A 184 9.80 17.59 17.44
C ASN A 184 9.28 18.93 16.88
N GLU A 185 10.07 19.60 16.05
CA GLU A 185 9.69 20.83 15.37
C GLU A 185 8.81 20.52 14.15
N PRO A 186 7.78 21.32 13.87
CA PRO A 186 6.99 21.17 12.65
C PRO A 186 7.89 21.33 11.41
N SER A 187 7.86 20.36 10.51
CA SER A 187 8.54 20.49 9.24
C SER A 187 7.84 21.50 8.32
N ARG A 188 8.56 22.06 7.37
CA ARG A 188 7.94 22.91 6.35
C ARG A 188 6.98 22.07 5.50
N PRO A 189 5.76 22.56 5.20
CA PRO A 189 4.86 21.86 4.32
C PRO A 189 5.53 21.53 2.98
N ARG A 190 5.46 20.28 2.56
CA ARG A 190 5.84 19.88 1.20
C ARG A 190 4.68 20.18 0.28
N MET A 191 4.74 21.31 -0.42
CA MET A 191 3.65 21.79 -1.25
C MET A 191 3.73 21.29 -2.68
N ASP A 192 4.86 21.28 -3.29
CA ASP A 192 5.12 20.74 -4.62
C ASP A 192 6.61 20.80 -4.93
N THR A 193 7.17 19.71 -5.37
CA THR A 193 8.51 19.75 -5.95
C THR A 193 8.46 19.85 -7.47
N GLY A 194 7.29 19.66 -8.10
CA GLY A 194 7.11 19.66 -9.55
C GLY A 194 8.02 18.69 -10.30
N VAL A 195 8.73 17.84 -9.59
CA VAL A 195 9.83 17.02 -10.09
C VAL A 195 9.54 15.55 -9.89
N TYR A 196 9.65 14.83 -10.98
CA TYR A 196 9.62 13.39 -11.05
C TYR A 196 10.98 12.85 -11.48
N ARG A 197 11.41 11.73 -10.94
CA ARG A 197 12.72 11.13 -11.23
C ARG A 197 12.59 9.72 -11.73
N THR A 198 13.36 9.37 -12.74
CA THR A 198 13.50 7.99 -13.22
C THR A 198 14.87 7.46 -12.83
N PHE A 199 14.90 6.35 -12.05
CA PHE A 199 16.12 5.67 -11.62
C PHE A 199 16.28 4.36 -12.39
N ARG A 200 17.48 4.11 -12.91
CA ARG A 200 17.86 2.81 -13.47
C ARG A 200 18.25 1.89 -12.33
N ILE A 201 17.47 0.83 -12.11
CA ILE A 201 17.75 -0.15 -11.06
C ILE A 201 18.44 -1.39 -11.64
N ALA A 202 19.57 -1.78 -11.04
CA ALA A 202 20.29 -3.02 -11.33
C ALA A 202 19.88 -4.10 -10.32
N MET A 203 19.06 -5.05 -10.75
CA MET A 203 18.55 -6.14 -9.92
C MET A 203 19.37 -7.41 -10.15
N THR A 204 20.20 -7.78 -9.16
CA THR A 204 20.96 -9.04 -9.19
C THR A 204 20.09 -10.18 -8.67
N ALA A 205 20.11 -11.31 -9.34
CA ALA A 205 19.44 -12.54 -8.91
C ALA A 205 20.46 -13.67 -8.72
N THR A 206 20.51 -14.22 -7.51
CA THR A 206 21.33 -15.41 -7.23
C THR A 206 20.80 -16.65 -7.96
N PRO A 207 21.59 -17.73 -8.12
CA PRO A 207 21.06 -19.00 -8.63
C PRO A 207 19.92 -19.57 -7.80
N SER A 208 19.88 -19.33 -6.49
CA SER A 208 18.80 -19.77 -5.59
C SER A 208 17.49 -19.04 -5.90
N TYR A 209 17.54 -17.71 -6.11
CA TYR A 209 16.38 -16.93 -6.56
C TYR A 209 15.90 -17.38 -7.93
N THR A 210 16.83 -17.53 -8.90
CA THR A 210 16.49 -18.01 -10.25
C THR A 210 15.86 -19.38 -10.22
N LYS A 211 16.35 -20.31 -9.39
CA LYS A 211 15.77 -21.64 -9.20
C LYS A 211 14.35 -21.58 -8.65
N SER A 212 14.08 -20.71 -7.68
CA SER A 212 12.73 -20.55 -7.11
C SER A 212 11.72 -20.03 -8.14
N HIS A 213 12.19 -19.34 -9.19
CA HIS A 213 11.39 -18.82 -10.30
C HIS A 213 11.42 -19.74 -11.55
N GLY A 214 11.75 -21.02 -11.43
CA GLY A 214 11.70 -21.97 -12.54
C GLY A 214 13.04 -22.28 -13.18
N GLY A 215 14.14 -21.65 -12.78
CA GLY A 215 15.52 -22.00 -13.13
C GLY A 215 16.07 -21.36 -14.41
N THR A 216 15.25 -20.64 -15.18
CA THR A 216 15.70 -19.95 -16.39
C THR A 216 15.83 -18.43 -16.16
N ARG A 217 16.71 -17.80 -16.95
CA ARG A 217 16.90 -16.34 -16.89
C ARG A 217 15.60 -15.56 -17.18
N ALA A 218 14.83 -15.98 -18.20
CA ALA A 218 13.58 -15.33 -18.56
C ALA A 218 12.52 -15.39 -17.44
N GLN A 219 12.43 -16.52 -16.73
CA GLN A 219 11.52 -16.69 -15.60
C GLN A 219 11.94 -15.84 -14.39
N ALA A 220 13.24 -15.81 -14.07
CA ALA A 220 13.76 -14.94 -13.01
C ALA A 220 13.56 -13.46 -13.34
N LEU A 221 13.78 -13.05 -14.60
CA LEU A 221 13.48 -11.70 -15.07
C LEU A 221 11.98 -11.36 -14.95
N GLN A 222 11.09 -12.30 -15.22
CA GLN A 222 9.65 -12.09 -14.99
C GLN A 222 9.38 -11.78 -13.50
N GLY A 223 9.99 -12.53 -12.57
CA GLY A 223 9.89 -12.26 -11.12
C GLY A 223 10.41 -10.87 -10.72
N ILE A 224 11.58 -10.49 -11.26
CA ILE A 224 12.18 -9.17 -11.06
C ILE A 224 11.26 -8.06 -11.61
N VAL A 225 10.77 -8.20 -12.84
CA VAL A 225 9.85 -7.24 -13.46
C VAL A 225 8.58 -7.08 -12.63
N THR A 226 8.02 -8.18 -12.12
CA THR A 226 6.85 -8.16 -11.22
C THR A 226 7.14 -7.39 -9.94
N ALA A 227 8.28 -7.64 -9.30
CA ALA A 227 8.68 -6.93 -8.08
C ALA A 227 8.83 -5.42 -8.34
N VAL A 228 9.59 -5.02 -9.35
CA VAL A 228 9.82 -3.60 -9.68
C VAL A 228 8.51 -2.91 -10.09
N ASN A 229 7.65 -3.56 -10.87
CA ASN A 229 6.35 -3.00 -11.25
C ASN A 229 5.44 -2.81 -10.02
N ARG A 230 5.48 -3.73 -9.06
CA ARG A 230 4.72 -3.62 -7.81
C ARG A 230 5.23 -2.48 -6.92
N ILE A 231 6.55 -2.34 -6.79
CA ILE A 231 7.21 -1.28 -6.02
C ILE A 231 6.95 0.09 -6.66
N ASN A 232 7.00 0.19 -7.96
CA ASN A 232 6.73 1.44 -8.69
C ASN A 232 5.35 2.03 -8.37
N ARG A 233 4.34 1.21 -8.04
CA ARG A 233 3.06 1.75 -7.60
C ARG A 233 3.19 2.60 -6.35
N ILE A 234 4.03 2.18 -5.41
CA ILE A 234 4.26 2.86 -4.13
C ILE A 234 5.18 4.06 -4.33
N TYR A 235 6.32 3.85 -4.99
CA TYR A 235 7.36 4.86 -5.17
C TYR A 235 6.92 6.02 -6.08
N GLU A 236 6.17 5.74 -7.16
CA GLU A 236 5.61 6.78 -8.02
C GLU A 236 4.63 7.68 -7.26
N ARG A 237 3.77 7.09 -6.42
CA ARG A 237 2.74 7.77 -5.66
C ARG A 237 3.30 8.56 -4.47
N ASP A 238 4.19 7.95 -3.70
CA ASP A 238 4.67 8.53 -2.44
C ASP A 238 5.87 9.48 -2.67
N PHE A 239 6.79 9.14 -3.56
CA PHE A 239 8.03 9.87 -3.78
C PHE A 239 8.13 10.61 -5.12
N GLY A 240 7.32 10.26 -6.11
CA GLY A 240 7.51 10.71 -7.49
C GLY A 240 8.72 10.04 -8.16
N VAL A 241 9.04 8.82 -7.77
CA VAL A 241 10.17 8.00 -8.27
C VAL A 241 9.65 6.86 -9.12
N HIS A 242 10.22 6.69 -10.31
CA HIS A 242 10.01 5.53 -11.17
C HIS A 242 11.29 4.73 -11.31
N LEU A 243 11.19 3.42 -11.14
CA LEU A 243 12.28 2.48 -11.33
C LEU A 243 12.15 1.80 -12.70
N VAL A 244 13.18 1.91 -13.52
CA VAL A 244 13.35 1.18 -14.77
C VAL A 244 14.55 0.25 -14.64
N LEU A 245 14.44 -0.99 -15.09
CA LEU A 245 15.60 -1.90 -15.06
C LEU A 245 16.77 -1.35 -15.88
N ALA A 246 17.99 -1.65 -15.45
CA ALA A 246 19.16 -1.37 -16.26
C ALA A 246 19.07 -2.11 -17.61
N GLU A 247 19.58 -1.52 -18.70
CA GLU A 247 19.47 -2.09 -20.08
C GLU A 247 19.97 -3.52 -20.16
N ASP A 248 21.06 -3.83 -19.49
CA ASP A 248 21.73 -5.13 -19.48
C ASP A 248 21.45 -5.95 -18.20
N ASN A 249 20.30 -5.72 -17.54
CA ASN A 249 19.98 -6.38 -16.26
C ASN A 249 19.99 -7.92 -16.36
N ASP A 250 19.74 -8.49 -17.52
CA ASP A 250 19.80 -9.93 -17.75
C ASP A 250 21.19 -10.55 -17.50
N LYS A 251 22.27 -9.76 -17.58
CA LYS A 251 23.63 -10.19 -17.24
C LYS A 251 23.83 -10.40 -15.73
N LEU A 252 22.98 -9.80 -14.88
CA LEU A 252 22.96 -9.95 -13.44
C LEU A 252 22.10 -11.12 -12.94
N VAL A 253 21.44 -11.85 -13.84
CA VAL A 253 20.63 -13.02 -13.48
C VAL A 253 21.48 -14.28 -13.58
N PHE A 254 21.95 -14.77 -12.44
CA PHE A 254 22.75 -15.99 -12.33
C PHE A 254 21.84 -17.20 -12.27
N THR A 255 22.13 -18.20 -13.13
CA THR A 255 21.36 -19.46 -13.19
C THR A 255 22.16 -20.58 -12.53
N PRO A 256 21.53 -21.70 -12.12
CA PRO A 256 22.22 -22.83 -11.49
C PRO A 256 23.39 -23.42 -12.29
N ASN A 257 23.43 -23.18 -13.58
CA ASN A 257 24.47 -23.69 -14.49
C ASN A 257 25.61 -22.69 -14.77
N HIS A 258 25.60 -21.51 -14.13
CA HIS A 258 26.63 -20.49 -14.27
C HIS A 258 27.41 -20.35 -12.97
N THR A 259 28.62 -19.78 -13.07
CA THR A 259 29.42 -19.46 -11.90
C THR A 259 28.64 -18.50 -10.99
N ASP A 260 28.36 -18.93 -9.77
CA ASP A 260 27.71 -18.11 -8.75
C ASP A 260 28.78 -17.23 -8.09
N PRO A 261 28.73 -15.90 -8.23
CA PRO A 261 29.69 -15.02 -7.58
C PRO A 261 29.54 -14.96 -6.05
N PHE A 262 28.53 -15.61 -5.48
CA PHE A 262 28.23 -15.66 -4.06
C PHE A 262 28.36 -17.08 -3.46
N VAL A 263 28.96 -18.01 -4.21
CA VAL A 263 29.00 -19.45 -3.88
C VAL A 263 29.76 -19.77 -2.58
N ASP A 264 30.74 -18.96 -2.23
CA ASP A 264 31.60 -19.10 -1.04
C ASP A 264 31.00 -18.53 0.25
N LEU A 265 29.83 -17.86 0.16
CA LEU A 265 29.13 -17.29 1.31
C LEU A 265 28.18 -18.32 1.92
N ASP A 266 28.36 -18.61 3.23
CA ASP A 266 27.52 -19.55 3.97
C ASP A 266 26.26 -18.85 4.49
N PRO A 267 25.04 -19.27 4.10
CA PRO A 267 23.79 -18.67 4.58
C PRO A 267 23.54 -18.88 6.08
N ASN A 268 24.33 -19.70 6.78
CA ASN A 268 24.26 -19.84 8.23
C ASN A 268 25.20 -18.90 9.00
N ASP A 269 26.08 -18.17 8.31
CA ASP A 269 26.95 -17.19 8.93
C ASP A 269 26.18 -15.92 9.29
N GLU A 270 26.48 -15.30 10.43
CA GLU A 270 25.87 -14.06 10.87
C GLU A 270 26.19 -12.87 9.94
N SER A 271 27.39 -12.87 9.34
CA SER A 271 27.82 -11.84 8.38
C SER A 271 27.25 -12.01 6.97
N TYR A 272 26.56 -13.12 6.69
CA TYR A 272 26.14 -13.52 5.35
C TYR A 272 25.43 -12.39 4.59
N ASP A 273 24.41 -11.78 5.18
CA ASP A 273 23.60 -10.76 4.49
C ASP A 273 24.44 -9.53 4.14
N ARG A 274 25.27 -9.10 5.09
CA ARG A 274 26.17 -7.96 4.89
C ARG A 274 27.20 -8.26 3.79
N GLU A 275 27.84 -9.42 3.81
CA GLU A 275 28.80 -9.82 2.78
C GLU A 275 28.13 -9.99 1.41
N MET A 276 26.89 -10.48 1.35
CA MET A 276 26.10 -10.55 0.13
C MET A 276 25.85 -9.16 -0.46
N ALA A 277 25.39 -8.20 0.36
CA ALA A 277 25.15 -6.83 -0.06
C ALA A 277 26.44 -6.13 -0.53
N LEU A 278 27.56 -6.28 0.21
CA LEU A 278 28.83 -5.69 -0.15
C LEU A 278 29.45 -6.32 -1.40
N ARG A 279 29.31 -7.63 -1.58
CA ARG A 279 29.75 -8.34 -2.80
C ARG A 279 28.93 -7.92 -4.01
N ASN A 280 27.65 -7.65 -3.84
CA ASN A 280 26.81 -7.15 -4.91
C ASN A 280 27.34 -5.86 -5.53
N VAL A 281 27.94 -4.97 -4.75
CA VAL A 281 28.58 -3.75 -5.25
C VAL A 281 29.62 -4.08 -6.34
N GLU A 282 30.51 -5.03 -6.05
CA GLU A 282 31.54 -5.43 -6.98
C GLU A 282 30.98 -6.16 -8.21
N VAL A 283 30.00 -7.04 -8.00
CA VAL A 283 29.36 -7.81 -9.07
C VAL A 283 28.66 -6.90 -10.06
N VAL A 284 27.87 -5.95 -9.58
CA VAL A 284 27.14 -5.01 -10.44
C VAL A 284 28.09 -4.07 -11.17
N ALA A 285 29.07 -3.49 -10.46
CA ALA A 285 30.04 -2.58 -11.03
C ALA A 285 30.91 -3.23 -12.13
N ARG A 286 31.35 -4.48 -11.91
CA ARG A 286 32.14 -5.24 -12.91
C ARG A 286 31.30 -5.71 -14.10
N THR A 287 30.02 -6.02 -13.90
CA THR A 287 29.14 -6.58 -14.94
C THR A 287 28.56 -5.51 -15.85
N LEU A 288 28.08 -4.40 -15.26
CA LEU A 288 27.39 -3.34 -16.00
C LEU A 288 28.23 -2.07 -16.17
N GLY A 289 29.13 -1.81 -15.23
CA GLY A 289 29.82 -0.52 -15.10
C GLY A 289 29.01 0.48 -14.30
N GLU A 290 29.71 1.38 -13.58
CA GLU A 290 29.10 2.36 -12.64
C GLU A 290 28.17 3.38 -13.30
N ASP A 291 28.25 3.59 -14.61
CA ASP A 291 27.40 4.54 -15.33
C ASP A 291 26.10 3.94 -15.85
N ALA A 292 25.92 2.62 -15.74
CA ALA A 292 24.77 1.93 -16.30
C ALA A 292 23.54 1.88 -15.36
N PHE A 293 23.69 2.26 -14.09
CA PHE A 293 22.65 2.16 -13.08
C PHE A 293 22.76 3.28 -12.03
N ASP A 294 21.68 3.52 -11.31
CA ASP A 294 21.54 4.57 -10.30
C ASP A 294 21.32 4.02 -8.89
N VAL A 295 20.79 2.80 -8.80
CA VAL A 295 20.64 1.99 -7.58
C VAL A 295 20.77 0.52 -7.95
N GLY A 296 21.39 -0.30 -7.10
CA GLY A 296 21.54 -1.74 -7.29
C GLY A 296 21.05 -2.51 -6.08
N HIS A 297 20.41 -3.68 -6.32
CA HIS A 297 19.83 -4.50 -5.28
C HIS A 297 19.92 -5.99 -5.60
N LEU A 298 20.28 -6.80 -4.60
CA LEU A 298 20.44 -8.25 -4.75
C LEU A 298 19.20 -8.99 -4.24
N LEU A 299 18.76 -10.00 -4.99
CA LEU A 299 17.68 -10.91 -4.61
C LEU A 299 18.23 -12.32 -4.36
N ASP A 300 17.94 -12.87 -3.18
CA ASP A 300 18.33 -14.22 -2.78
C ASP A 300 17.11 -15.06 -2.33
N ALA A 301 17.27 -16.41 -2.32
CA ALA A 301 16.21 -17.31 -1.86
C ALA A 301 16.69 -18.34 -0.83
N ARG A 302 17.84 -18.11 -0.22
CA ARG A 302 18.44 -19.03 0.77
C ARG A 302 17.90 -18.82 2.18
N ARG A 303 17.63 -17.56 2.58
CA ARG A 303 17.05 -17.23 3.90
C ARG A 303 16.20 -15.98 3.85
N ASP A 304 15.30 -15.81 4.82
CA ASP A 304 14.50 -14.61 4.98
C ASP A 304 15.34 -13.53 5.65
N SER A 305 15.70 -12.46 4.92
CA SER A 305 16.59 -11.40 5.38
C SER A 305 16.50 -10.15 4.49
N GLY A 306 17.00 -9.03 4.97
CA GLY A 306 17.23 -7.81 4.20
C GLY A 306 18.28 -6.95 4.88
N ILE A 307 19.06 -6.21 4.11
CA ILE A 307 20.05 -5.28 4.60
C ILE A 307 20.47 -4.30 3.51
N VAL A 308 20.84 -3.10 3.93
CA VAL A 308 21.59 -2.15 3.13
C VAL A 308 22.91 -1.80 3.81
N GLY A 309 23.92 -1.41 3.04
CA GLY A 309 25.21 -0.99 3.60
C GLY A 309 25.07 0.29 4.44
N SER A 310 24.24 1.23 3.99
CA SER A 310 23.93 2.47 4.70
C SER A 310 22.59 3.04 4.24
N VAL A 311 21.98 3.87 5.09
CA VAL A 311 20.79 4.66 4.70
C VAL A 311 21.20 5.79 3.76
N GLY A 312 20.52 5.87 2.61
CA GLY A 312 20.84 6.87 1.59
C GLY A 312 22.08 6.50 0.78
N THR A 313 21.92 5.54 -0.15
CA THR A 313 23.05 5.11 -1.02
C THR A 313 22.81 5.38 -2.51
N THR A 314 21.57 5.70 -2.92
CA THR A 314 21.28 6.01 -4.34
C THR A 314 22.24 7.04 -4.90
N CYS A 315 22.65 6.87 -6.15
CA CYS A 315 23.62 7.72 -6.88
C CYS A 315 25.07 7.68 -6.36
N THR A 316 25.34 7.08 -5.20
CA THR A 316 26.70 7.02 -4.64
C THR A 316 27.54 5.96 -5.34
N ARG A 317 28.57 6.40 -6.04
CA ARG A 317 29.45 5.50 -6.83
C ARG A 317 30.43 4.77 -5.94
N TRP A 318 30.67 3.51 -6.25
CA TRP A 318 31.80 2.78 -5.65
C TRP A 318 33.12 3.27 -6.24
N THR A 319 34.11 3.55 -5.39
CA THR A 319 35.42 4.06 -5.79
C THR A 319 36.40 2.95 -6.20
N GLY A 320 36.03 1.69 -6.04
CA GLY A 320 36.91 0.53 -6.21
C GLY A 320 37.60 0.08 -4.93
N LYS A 321 37.40 0.79 -3.83
CA LYS A 321 37.97 0.47 -2.52
C LYS A 321 37.01 -0.33 -1.66
N SER A 322 37.56 -1.22 -0.84
CA SER A 322 36.74 -2.10 0.01
C SER A 322 35.97 -1.33 1.09
N GLU A 323 36.57 -0.28 1.65
CA GLU A 323 35.98 0.56 2.69
C GLU A 323 34.77 1.39 2.20
N ASP A 324 34.65 1.64 0.90
CA ASP A 324 33.59 2.46 0.33
C ASP A 324 32.36 1.64 -0.11
N ARG A 325 32.40 0.29 0.02
CA ARG A 325 31.32 -0.58 -0.44
C ARG A 325 29.98 -0.31 0.26
N GLU A 326 30.02 -0.03 1.57
CA GLU A 326 28.80 0.20 2.36
C GLU A 326 27.99 1.43 1.92
N LEU A 327 28.68 2.45 1.43
CA LEU A 327 28.03 3.67 0.93
C LEU A 327 27.62 3.59 -0.54
N ALA A 328 28.05 2.51 -1.23
CA ALA A 328 27.82 2.39 -2.67
C ALA A 328 26.35 2.07 -3.00
N LYS A 329 25.89 2.61 -4.12
CA LYS A 329 24.48 2.50 -4.60
C LYS A 329 24.01 1.08 -4.89
N ALA A 330 24.87 0.06 -4.88
CA ALA A 330 24.52 -1.34 -5.05
C ALA A 330 24.67 -2.16 -3.76
N ALA A 331 24.92 -1.52 -2.60
CA ALA A 331 25.03 -2.16 -1.30
C ALA A 331 23.65 -2.40 -0.68
N GLY A 332 22.86 -3.27 -1.29
CA GLY A 332 21.56 -3.67 -0.77
C GLY A 332 21.17 -5.07 -1.22
N MET A 333 20.51 -5.82 -0.34
CA MET A 333 19.97 -7.14 -0.66
C MET A 333 18.67 -7.41 0.05
N THR A 334 17.87 -8.29 -0.55
CA THR A 334 16.69 -8.89 0.06
C THR A 334 16.69 -10.40 -0.20
N GLY A 335 16.53 -11.18 0.85
CA GLY A 335 16.40 -12.63 0.82
C GLY A 335 15.02 -13.10 1.25
N SER A 336 14.51 -14.18 0.66
CA SER A 336 13.37 -14.90 1.18
C SER A 336 13.31 -16.33 0.68
N ALA A 337 13.08 -17.28 1.58
CA ALA A 337 12.81 -18.67 1.20
C ALA A 337 11.54 -18.81 0.34
N LYS A 338 10.70 -17.76 0.28
CA LYS A 338 9.50 -17.66 -0.56
C LYS A 338 9.46 -16.30 -1.24
N PRO A 339 10.30 -16.05 -2.29
CA PRO A 339 10.48 -14.74 -2.88
C PRO A 339 9.31 -14.34 -3.82
N PHE A 340 8.09 -14.36 -3.28
CA PHE A 340 6.86 -14.11 -4.05
C PHE A 340 5.85 -13.28 -3.27
N GLY A 341 5.15 -12.39 -3.99
CA GLY A 341 3.99 -11.65 -3.50
C GLY A 341 4.35 -10.48 -2.59
N ASP A 342 3.32 -9.84 -2.03
CA ASP A 342 3.50 -8.63 -1.24
C ASP A 342 4.40 -8.77 -0.01
N PRO A 343 4.40 -9.89 0.74
CA PRO A 343 5.36 -10.04 1.82
C PRO A 343 6.83 -9.93 1.36
N PHE A 344 7.13 -10.32 0.12
CA PHE A 344 8.46 -10.16 -0.44
C PHE A 344 8.64 -8.80 -1.13
N HIS A 345 7.65 -8.39 -1.95
CA HIS A 345 7.80 -7.18 -2.75
C HIS A 345 7.67 -5.89 -1.93
N VAL A 346 6.77 -5.85 -0.94
CA VAL A 346 6.48 -4.66 -0.15
C VAL A 346 7.22 -4.67 1.16
N ASP A 347 7.04 -5.75 1.96
CA ASP A 347 7.57 -5.78 3.31
C ASP A 347 9.10 -5.95 3.35
N PHE A 348 9.71 -6.48 2.27
CA PHE A 348 11.16 -6.63 2.19
C PHE A 348 11.77 -5.75 1.10
N ILE A 349 11.52 -5.96 -0.20
CA ILE A 349 12.24 -5.21 -1.25
C ILE A 349 11.93 -3.71 -1.19
N ALA A 350 10.64 -3.32 -1.04
CA ALA A 350 10.30 -1.89 -0.95
C ALA A 350 10.85 -1.26 0.33
N HIS A 351 10.97 -2.02 1.42
CA HIS A 351 11.57 -1.60 2.68
C HIS A 351 13.07 -1.36 2.51
N GLU A 352 13.84 -2.35 2.03
CA GLU A 352 15.28 -2.22 1.86
C GLU A 352 15.66 -1.14 0.84
N LEU A 353 14.92 -1.07 -0.27
CA LEU A 353 15.07 0.06 -1.20
C LEU A 353 14.70 1.39 -0.53
N GLY A 354 13.72 1.42 0.38
CA GLY A 354 13.40 2.59 1.19
C GLY A 354 14.62 3.12 1.93
N HIS A 355 15.40 2.23 2.55
CA HIS A 355 16.68 2.58 3.16
C HIS A 355 17.69 3.10 2.14
N GLN A 356 17.85 2.46 0.99
CA GLN A 356 18.75 2.97 -0.06
C GLN A 356 18.32 4.36 -0.56
N PHE A 357 17.02 4.67 -0.52
CA PHE A 357 16.47 5.99 -0.84
C PHE A 357 16.45 6.96 0.36
N GLY A 358 17.02 6.61 1.50
CA GLY A 358 17.24 7.49 2.64
C GLY A 358 16.18 7.45 3.75
N ALA A 359 15.23 6.51 3.71
CA ALA A 359 14.26 6.33 4.78
C ALA A 359 14.81 5.52 5.94
N SER A 360 14.51 5.92 7.16
CA SER A 360 14.81 5.22 8.41
C SER A 360 13.60 4.44 8.92
N HIS A 361 13.80 3.54 9.90
CA HIS A 361 12.70 2.83 10.54
C HIS A 361 11.73 3.77 11.25
N THR A 362 10.44 3.40 11.27
CA THR A 362 9.36 4.24 11.85
C THR A 362 8.76 3.68 13.13
N PHE A 363 9.05 2.43 13.50
CA PHE A 363 8.49 1.77 14.68
C PHE A 363 9.10 2.28 15.99
N ASN A 364 8.28 2.37 17.04
CA ASN A 364 8.72 2.81 18.37
C ASN A 364 8.78 1.69 19.43
N GLY A 365 8.34 0.48 19.13
CA GLY A 365 8.42 -0.65 20.04
C GLY A 365 8.56 -1.97 19.28
N CYS A 366 9.72 -2.60 19.34
CA CYS A 366 10.01 -3.90 18.73
C CYS A 366 11.39 -4.38 19.16
N THR A 367 12.44 -3.96 18.45
CA THR A 367 13.82 -4.24 18.79
C THR A 367 14.61 -2.94 18.88
N ARG A 368 15.38 -2.80 19.98
CA ARG A 368 16.12 -1.56 20.25
C ARG A 368 17.29 -1.35 19.28
N ASN A 369 17.88 -2.42 18.79
CA ASN A 369 19.03 -2.33 17.89
C ASN A 369 18.68 -1.76 16.51
N GLN A 370 17.39 -1.81 16.15
CA GLN A 370 16.87 -1.32 14.88
C GLN A 370 16.02 -0.05 15.03
N TRP A 371 15.93 0.49 16.25
CA TRP A 371 15.14 1.66 16.57
C TRP A 371 15.85 2.94 16.12
N ALA A 372 15.19 3.71 15.26
CA ALA A 372 15.65 5.00 14.78
C ALA A 372 14.98 6.12 15.58
N ALA A 373 15.64 6.67 16.59
CA ALA A 373 15.07 7.63 17.54
C ALA A 373 14.42 8.86 16.89
N GLY A 374 14.96 9.33 15.75
CA GLY A 374 14.46 10.51 15.04
C GLY A 374 13.22 10.29 14.18
N THR A 375 12.85 9.04 13.93
CA THR A 375 11.74 8.66 13.04
C THR A 375 10.79 7.63 13.65
N ALA A 376 11.01 7.24 14.92
CA ALA A 376 10.19 6.28 15.65
C ALA A 376 8.81 6.86 16.02
N LEU A 377 7.97 7.08 15.03
CA LEU A 377 6.70 7.79 15.09
C LEU A 377 5.47 6.87 15.04
N GLU A 378 5.69 5.57 14.82
CA GLU A 378 4.62 4.58 14.84
C GLU A 378 4.67 3.75 16.13
N PRO A 379 3.55 3.60 16.87
CA PRO A 379 3.53 2.77 18.07
C PRO A 379 3.78 1.29 17.75
N GLY A 380 4.36 0.56 18.70
CA GLY A 380 4.62 -0.87 18.56
C GLY A 380 5.51 -1.16 17.35
N SER A 381 5.09 -2.12 16.51
CA SER A 381 5.79 -2.51 15.28
C SER A 381 5.68 -1.50 14.15
N GLY A 382 4.83 -0.47 14.29
CA GLY A 382 4.40 0.28 13.12
C GLY A 382 3.52 -0.53 12.18
N SER A 383 3.08 0.10 11.10
CA SER A 383 2.17 -0.48 10.10
C SER A 383 2.52 -0.10 8.65
N THR A 384 3.38 0.89 8.45
CA THR A 384 3.83 1.36 7.12
C THR A 384 5.04 0.59 6.61
N VAL A 385 5.50 0.88 5.40
CA VAL A 385 6.59 0.13 4.74
C VAL A 385 7.85 0.08 5.59
N MET A 386 8.25 1.20 6.24
CA MET A 386 9.44 1.25 7.10
C MET A 386 9.20 0.77 8.55
N GLY A 387 8.00 0.26 8.84
CA GLY A 387 7.68 -0.44 10.08
C GLY A 387 8.03 -1.93 10.01
N TYR A 388 7.97 -2.59 11.16
CA TYR A 388 8.27 -4.02 11.33
C TYR A 388 7.01 -4.87 11.58
N ALA A 389 5.89 -4.52 10.96
CA ALA A 389 4.64 -5.23 11.13
C ALA A 389 4.79 -6.74 10.84
N GLY A 390 4.41 -7.57 11.82
CA GLY A 390 4.52 -9.04 11.75
C GLY A 390 5.87 -9.62 12.18
N LEU A 391 6.83 -8.78 12.62
CA LEU A 391 8.17 -9.20 13.05
C LEU A 391 8.41 -9.02 14.55
N CYS A 392 7.53 -8.31 15.24
CA CYS A 392 7.73 -7.81 16.59
C CYS A 392 6.97 -8.59 17.70
N GLY A 393 6.36 -9.72 17.35
CA GLY A 393 5.68 -10.60 18.31
C GLY A 393 4.58 -9.88 19.09
N ALA A 394 4.80 -9.64 20.39
CA ALA A 394 3.84 -8.97 21.24
C ALA A 394 3.62 -7.48 20.92
N TYR A 395 4.51 -6.85 20.19
CA TYR A 395 4.39 -5.45 19.75
C TYR A 395 3.72 -5.30 18.38
N ASP A 396 3.41 -6.42 17.69
CA ASP A 396 2.81 -6.35 16.36
C ASP A 396 1.43 -5.70 16.40
N LEU A 397 1.26 -4.65 15.60
CA LEU A 397 -0.04 -4.03 15.35
C LEU A 397 -0.84 -4.80 14.30
N GLN A 398 -0.14 -5.40 13.36
CA GLN A 398 -0.68 -6.21 12.27
C GLN A 398 0.41 -7.15 11.74
N SER A 399 0.04 -8.08 10.87
CA SER A 399 0.92 -9.15 10.41
C SER A 399 1.76 -8.82 9.19
N GLN A 400 1.49 -7.72 8.48
CA GLN A 400 2.19 -7.26 7.27
C GLN A 400 2.12 -5.74 7.19
N SER A 401 3.08 -5.11 6.53
CA SER A 401 3.05 -3.67 6.27
C SER A 401 1.95 -3.31 5.27
N ASP A 402 1.36 -2.16 5.44
CA ASP A 402 0.52 -1.53 4.42
C ASP A 402 1.41 -0.96 3.31
N ASP A 403 0.89 -0.92 2.08
CA ASP A 403 1.66 -0.57 0.89
C ASP A 403 1.77 0.96 0.66
N TYR A 404 2.19 1.67 1.70
CA TYR A 404 2.51 3.11 1.64
C TYR A 404 3.57 3.47 2.69
N PHE A 405 4.29 4.55 2.43
CA PHE A 405 5.27 5.09 3.35
C PHE A 405 4.64 6.09 4.33
N HIS A 406 5.11 6.06 5.58
CA HIS A 406 4.76 7.06 6.58
C HIS A 406 5.20 8.47 6.13
N GLY A 407 4.48 9.50 6.56
CA GLY A 407 4.81 10.89 6.21
C GLY A 407 6.25 11.31 6.55
N VAL A 408 6.87 10.73 7.57
CA VAL A 408 8.29 10.98 7.89
C VAL A 408 9.21 10.36 6.85
N SER A 409 8.94 9.15 6.38
CA SER A 409 9.75 8.51 5.34
C SER A 409 9.66 9.29 4.02
N ILE A 410 8.48 9.88 3.71
CA ILE A 410 8.32 10.76 2.55
C ILE A 410 9.18 12.03 2.69
N GLU A 411 9.30 12.56 3.89
CA GLU A 411 10.16 13.72 4.20
C GLU A 411 11.64 13.36 4.05
N GLU A 412 12.11 12.26 4.65
CA GLU A 412 13.50 11.81 4.57
C GLU A 412 13.93 11.54 3.13
N VAL A 413 13.15 10.73 2.39
CA VAL A 413 13.41 10.42 0.98
C VAL A 413 13.39 11.70 0.15
N GLY A 414 12.44 12.60 0.39
CA GLY A 414 12.37 13.89 -0.29
C GLY A 414 13.61 14.74 -0.07
N ALA A 415 14.13 14.78 1.16
CA ALA A 415 15.37 15.51 1.50
C ALA A 415 16.60 14.86 0.83
N TRP A 416 16.70 13.52 0.86
CA TRP A 416 17.77 12.78 0.19
C TRP A 416 17.78 13.01 -1.33
N LEU A 417 16.62 12.96 -1.98
CA LEU A 417 16.48 13.18 -3.41
C LEU A 417 16.71 14.64 -3.85
N ALA A 418 16.50 15.60 -2.95
CA ALA A 418 16.85 17.00 -3.20
C ALA A 418 18.37 17.25 -3.14
N GLY A 419 19.11 16.34 -2.54
CA GLY A 419 20.55 16.34 -2.36
C GLY A 419 21.27 15.31 -3.26
N PRO A 420 22.31 14.66 -2.73
CA PRO A 420 23.16 13.73 -3.50
C PRO A 420 22.41 12.51 -4.04
N GLY A 421 21.38 12.03 -3.33
CA GLY A 421 20.62 10.84 -3.72
C GLY A 421 19.79 10.98 -5.00
N GLY A 422 19.52 12.21 -5.44
CA GLY A 422 18.83 12.48 -6.69
C GLY A 422 19.74 12.93 -7.85
N ALA A 423 21.04 13.11 -7.61
CA ALA A 423 21.93 13.78 -8.54
C ALA A 423 22.16 13.01 -9.85
N CYS A 424 22.06 11.69 -9.85
CA CYS A 424 22.30 10.84 -11.02
C CYS A 424 21.05 10.58 -11.86
N ALA A 425 19.85 10.82 -11.30
CA ALA A 425 18.60 10.50 -11.96
C ALA A 425 18.05 11.71 -12.74
N PRO A 426 17.67 11.54 -14.02
CA PRO A 426 17.03 12.60 -14.78
C PRO A 426 15.75 13.10 -14.10
N THR A 427 15.58 14.42 -14.10
CA THR A 427 14.36 15.04 -13.62
C THR A 427 13.42 15.33 -14.79
N GLU A 428 12.16 14.99 -14.63
CA GLU A 428 11.11 15.40 -15.56
C GLU A 428 10.10 16.28 -14.80
N PRO A 429 9.49 17.27 -15.43
CA PRO A 429 8.37 17.99 -14.83
C PRO A 429 7.25 17.02 -14.49
N ALA A 430 6.59 17.21 -13.35
CA ALA A 430 5.36 16.50 -13.06
C ALA A 430 4.35 16.73 -14.18
N ARG A 431 3.68 15.65 -14.63
CA ARG A 431 2.73 15.74 -15.76
C ARG A 431 1.37 16.32 -15.35
N VAL A 432 1.15 16.43 -14.06
CA VAL A 432 -0.06 16.96 -13.46
C VAL A 432 0.31 17.93 -12.35
N ARG A 433 -0.56 18.87 -12.08
CA ARG A 433 -0.37 19.75 -10.92
C ARG A 433 -0.57 18.93 -9.65
N THR A 434 0.41 19.01 -8.76
CA THR A 434 0.30 18.42 -7.43
C THR A 434 -0.88 19.03 -6.66
N PRO A 435 -1.50 18.26 -5.77
CA PRO A 435 -2.54 18.76 -4.89
C PRO A 435 -2.09 20.00 -4.11
N TRP A 436 -2.91 21.05 -4.11
CA TRP A 436 -2.67 22.20 -3.23
C TRP A 436 -3.38 22.00 -1.89
N LEU A 437 -2.66 22.20 -0.78
CA LEU A 437 -3.21 22.07 0.55
C LEU A 437 -3.66 23.41 1.10
N ASP A 438 -4.90 23.49 1.64
CA ASP A 438 -5.31 24.62 2.47
C ASP A 438 -4.59 24.56 3.82
N THR A 439 -3.37 25.07 3.87
CA THR A 439 -2.54 25.06 5.07
C THR A 439 -3.06 26.01 6.15
N GLU A 440 -3.72 27.11 5.79
CA GLU A 440 -4.27 28.06 6.78
C GLU A 440 -5.41 27.45 7.57
N GLY A 441 -6.36 26.81 6.89
CA GLY A 441 -7.44 26.07 7.54
C GLY A 441 -6.93 24.90 8.37
N TRP A 442 -5.98 24.16 7.84
CA TRP A 442 -5.38 23.00 8.50
C TRP A 442 -4.59 23.39 9.77
N GLN A 443 -3.80 24.45 9.73
CA GLN A 443 -2.93 24.87 10.83
C GLN A 443 -3.65 25.63 11.95
N ARG A 444 -4.96 25.92 11.83
CA ARG A 444 -5.71 26.57 12.92
C ARG A 444 -5.59 25.80 14.22
N PRO A 445 -5.36 26.48 15.34
CA PRO A 445 -5.25 25.82 16.64
C PRO A 445 -6.48 24.96 16.94
N MET A 446 -6.25 23.73 17.38
CA MET A 446 -7.29 22.79 17.79
C MET A 446 -7.03 22.36 19.22
N THR A 447 -8.04 22.47 20.09
CA THR A 447 -7.97 22.00 21.47
C THR A 447 -9.07 20.98 21.73
N VAL A 448 -8.70 19.83 22.32
CA VAL A 448 -9.59 18.72 22.61
C VAL A 448 -9.44 18.29 24.07
N PRO A 449 -10.47 17.74 24.70
CA PRO A 449 -10.34 17.16 26.05
C PRO A 449 -9.60 15.81 25.99
N ALA A 450 -8.84 15.50 27.03
CA ALA A 450 -8.24 14.17 27.22
C ALA A 450 -9.33 13.09 27.34
N ARG A 451 -8.96 11.82 27.14
CA ARG A 451 -9.86 10.65 27.24
C ARG A 451 -11.09 10.71 26.32
N THR A 452 -11.07 11.54 25.30
CA THR A 452 -12.22 11.82 24.44
C THR A 452 -11.83 11.64 22.98
N ALA A 453 -12.70 10.97 22.20
CA ALA A 453 -12.47 10.80 20.77
C ALA A 453 -12.53 12.15 20.04
N PHE A 454 -11.64 12.32 19.07
CA PHE A 454 -11.57 13.53 18.24
C PHE A 454 -11.46 13.19 16.76
N GLN A 455 -11.70 14.17 15.90
CA GLN A 455 -11.64 14.00 14.45
C GLN A 455 -10.73 15.06 13.83
N LEU A 456 -9.89 14.63 12.92
CA LEU A 456 -9.17 15.50 12.00
C LEU A 456 -9.86 15.47 10.64
N ALA A 457 -9.93 16.65 10.01
CA ALA A 457 -10.43 16.81 8.66
C ALA A 457 -9.50 17.76 7.91
N GLY A 458 -9.11 17.38 6.70
CA GLY A 458 -8.27 18.18 5.82
C GLY A 458 -8.83 18.18 4.42
N ILE A 459 -8.75 19.33 3.75
CA ILE A 459 -9.21 19.49 2.37
C ILE A 459 -8.01 19.84 1.51
N ALA A 460 -7.80 19.07 0.46
CA ALA A 460 -6.89 19.42 -0.60
C ALA A 460 -7.69 20.00 -1.75
N GLN A 461 -7.25 21.15 -2.27
CA GLN A 461 -7.83 21.77 -3.45
C GLN A 461 -7.03 21.39 -4.69
N PHE A 462 -7.70 21.19 -5.83
CA PHE A 462 -7.09 20.70 -7.07
C PHE A 462 -7.23 21.64 -8.23
N ALA A 463 -6.22 21.48 -9.13
CA ALA A 463 -6.33 22.01 -10.48
C ALA A 463 -6.95 21.00 -11.47
N GLU A 464 -7.05 19.72 -11.11
CA GLU A 464 -7.48 18.62 -12.00
C GLU A 464 -8.82 18.03 -11.55
N PRO A 465 -9.88 18.09 -12.39
CA PRO A 465 -11.22 17.63 -12.00
C PRO A 465 -11.33 16.12 -11.76
N ASP A 466 -10.44 15.32 -12.35
CA ASP A 466 -10.41 13.85 -12.31
C ASP A 466 -9.44 13.28 -11.26
N ALA A 467 -8.87 14.12 -10.40
CA ALA A 467 -7.96 13.68 -9.36
C ALA A 467 -8.63 12.68 -8.41
N GLN A 468 -7.90 11.59 -8.10
CA GLN A 468 -8.34 10.54 -7.18
C GLN A 468 -7.49 10.60 -5.92
N LEU A 469 -7.97 11.31 -4.90
CA LEU A 469 -7.20 11.54 -3.72
C LEU A 469 -7.37 10.51 -2.64
N SER A 470 -6.29 10.34 -1.91
CA SER A 470 -6.30 9.66 -0.63
C SER A 470 -5.53 10.44 0.42
N TYR A 471 -5.95 10.29 1.68
CA TYR A 471 -5.45 11.03 2.83
C TYR A 471 -5.00 10.06 3.91
N THR A 472 -3.83 10.33 4.51
CA THR A 472 -3.44 9.77 5.80
C THR A 472 -3.27 10.89 6.81
N PHE A 473 -3.55 10.60 8.09
CA PHE A 473 -3.34 11.51 9.21
C PHE A 473 -2.47 10.78 10.22
N GLU A 474 -1.20 11.12 10.27
CA GLU A 474 -0.17 10.37 10.98
C GLU A 474 0.37 11.18 12.15
N GLN A 475 0.50 10.56 13.31
CA GLN A 475 1.08 11.23 14.48
C GLN A 475 2.59 11.38 14.29
N MET A 476 3.11 12.57 14.64
CA MET A 476 4.50 12.97 14.44
C MET A 476 5.20 13.29 15.77
N ASP A 477 4.82 12.63 16.86
CA ASP A 477 5.41 12.85 18.17
C ASP A 477 6.45 11.79 18.47
N LEU A 478 7.70 12.23 18.65
CA LEU A 478 8.79 11.38 19.13
C LEU A 478 8.69 11.14 20.63
N GLY A 479 9.17 10.00 21.07
CA GLY A 479 9.26 9.62 22.46
C GLY A 479 10.30 8.54 22.70
N ASP A 480 10.46 8.14 23.96
CA ASP A 480 11.34 7.05 24.32
C ASP A 480 10.88 5.72 23.71
N PHE A 481 11.81 4.79 23.56
CA PHE A 481 11.50 3.44 23.11
C PHE A 481 10.42 2.78 23.98
N GLN A 482 9.43 2.18 23.37
CA GLN A 482 8.32 1.51 24.05
C GLN A 482 8.72 0.11 24.51
N PHE A 483 8.99 -0.04 25.79
CA PHE A 483 9.39 -1.32 26.41
C PHE A 483 8.22 -2.22 26.81
N ASP A 484 7.00 -1.67 26.86
CA ASP A 484 5.80 -2.43 27.23
C ASP A 484 4.81 -2.54 26.06
N THR A 485 4.07 -3.62 26.05
CA THR A 485 3.10 -3.94 24.98
C THR A 485 1.74 -3.28 25.20
N THR A 486 1.55 -2.53 26.28
CA THR A 486 0.27 -1.85 26.57
C THR A 486 0.06 -0.60 25.74
N LEU A 487 1.18 -0.01 25.24
CA LEU A 487 1.18 1.23 24.46
C LEU A 487 0.38 2.37 25.13
N ALA A 488 0.45 2.42 26.47
CA ALA A 488 -0.26 3.41 27.26
C ALA A 488 0.33 4.82 27.07
N ASP A 489 -0.49 5.86 27.30
CA ASP A 489 -0.02 7.25 27.27
C ASP A 489 0.95 7.53 28.42
N ARG A 490 2.19 7.88 28.09
CA ARG A 490 3.27 8.27 28.99
C ARG A 490 3.57 9.77 28.94
N GLY A 491 2.69 10.56 28.30
CA GLY A 491 2.88 12.00 28.10
C GLY A 491 3.75 12.36 26.89
N THR A 492 4.49 11.39 26.32
CA THR A 492 5.33 11.54 25.13
C THR A 492 5.15 10.36 24.17
N GLY A 493 5.69 10.47 22.96
CA GLY A 493 5.67 9.41 21.95
C GLY A 493 4.34 9.20 21.24
N PRO A 494 4.33 8.27 20.26
CA PRO A 494 3.16 8.01 19.45
C PRO A 494 2.10 7.19 20.21
N LEU A 495 0.83 7.58 20.03
CA LEU A 495 -0.34 6.90 20.58
C LEU A 495 -1.20 6.27 19.51
N PHE A 496 -1.14 6.80 18.28
CA PHE A 496 -2.02 6.43 17.17
C PHE A 496 -1.21 5.87 16.01
N ARG A 497 -1.57 4.67 15.59
CA ARG A 497 -0.97 4.01 14.45
C ARG A 497 -1.33 4.72 13.14
N SER A 498 -0.46 4.60 12.14
CA SER A 498 -0.82 4.97 10.78
C SER A 498 -1.91 4.04 10.24
N ARG A 499 -2.85 4.59 9.49
CA ARG A 499 -3.99 3.89 8.91
C ARG A 499 -3.99 4.05 7.40
N LYS A 500 -4.48 3.04 6.67
CA LYS A 500 -4.56 3.08 5.21
C LYS A 500 -5.17 4.37 4.70
N PRO A 501 -4.62 4.96 3.63
CA PRO A 501 -5.18 6.14 3.02
C PRO A 501 -6.68 5.99 2.72
N ASN A 502 -7.46 7.02 3.02
CA ASN A 502 -8.90 7.07 2.73
C ASN A 502 -9.22 8.25 1.82
N ALA A 503 -10.34 8.16 1.10
CA ALA A 503 -10.77 9.21 0.17
C ALA A 503 -11.56 10.35 0.84
N ASP A 504 -11.98 10.18 2.11
CA ASP A 504 -12.93 11.10 2.75
C ASP A 504 -12.27 12.37 3.29
N GLY A 505 -10.93 12.41 3.36
CA GLY A 505 -10.20 13.54 3.95
C GLY A 505 -10.47 13.73 5.43
N THR A 506 -10.93 12.69 6.14
CA THR A 506 -11.21 12.72 7.58
C THR A 506 -10.71 11.46 8.27
N GLN A 507 -10.28 11.59 9.52
CA GLN A 507 -9.92 10.46 10.37
C GLN A 507 -10.30 10.73 11.82
N THR A 508 -10.89 9.74 12.48
CA THR A 508 -11.17 9.77 13.92
C THR A 508 -10.05 9.12 14.71
N PHE A 509 -9.84 9.59 15.92
CA PHE A 509 -8.84 9.10 16.86
C PHE A 509 -9.52 8.80 18.21
N PRO A 510 -9.60 7.54 18.64
CA PRO A 510 -9.26 6.31 17.91
C PRO A 510 -10.03 6.16 16.60
N ALA A 511 -9.57 5.23 15.73
CA ALA A 511 -10.30 4.92 14.50
C ALA A 511 -11.76 4.54 14.80
N MET A 512 -12.69 4.88 13.89
CA MET A 512 -14.13 4.60 14.11
C MET A 512 -14.39 3.10 14.34
N ALA A 513 -13.69 2.22 13.65
CA ALA A 513 -13.82 0.77 13.85
C ALA A 513 -13.46 0.32 15.28
N VAL A 514 -12.46 0.97 15.90
CA VAL A 514 -12.10 0.74 17.31
C VAL A 514 -13.19 1.28 18.23
N LEU A 515 -13.67 2.50 18.01
CA LEU A 515 -14.75 3.10 18.81
C LEU A 515 -16.05 2.30 18.77
N LEU A 516 -16.31 1.64 17.65
CA LEU A 516 -17.48 0.77 17.45
C LEU A 516 -17.30 -0.65 17.98
N GLY A 517 -16.08 -1.02 18.38
CA GLY A 517 -15.75 -2.37 18.84
C GLY A 517 -15.71 -3.41 17.70
N ILE A 518 -15.53 -2.96 16.46
CA ILE A 518 -15.30 -3.82 15.28
C ILE A 518 -13.86 -4.29 15.26
N GLU A 519 -12.92 -3.40 15.62
CA GLU A 519 -11.52 -3.71 15.84
C GLU A 519 -11.22 -3.70 17.35
N PRO A 520 -10.25 -4.51 17.81
CA PRO A 520 -9.79 -4.46 19.20
C PRO A 520 -9.28 -3.06 19.58
N ALA A 521 -9.58 -2.62 20.80
CA ALA A 521 -9.21 -1.31 21.34
C ALA A 521 -7.76 -1.24 21.85
N ASP A 522 -6.89 -2.15 21.43
CA ASP A 522 -5.74 -2.49 22.25
C ASP A 522 -4.40 -1.97 21.74
N ARG A 523 -4.25 -1.66 20.47
CA ARG A 523 -2.88 -1.40 19.99
C ARG A 523 -2.81 -0.27 18.96
N GLY A 524 -2.06 0.77 19.35
CA GLY A 524 -1.82 1.90 18.47
C GLY A 524 -3.04 2.78 18.20
N ASP A 525 -3.99 2.83 19.16
CA ASP A 525 -5.13 3.75 19.15
C ASP A 525 -5.49 4.17 20.58
N THR A 526 -4.49 4.58 21.35
CA THR A 526 -4.63 4.97 22.75
C THR A 526 -4.99 6.44 22.86
N LEU A 527 -6.09 6.76 23.58
CA LEU A 527 -6.44 8.16 23.89
C LEU A 527 -5.45 8.79 24.87
N PRO A 528 -5.06 10.05 24.67
CA PRO A 528 -4.25 10.78 25.63
C PRO A 528 -4.99 10.95 26.95
N THR A 529 -4.28 10.77 28.06
CA THR A 529 -4.83 10.82 29.43
C THR A 529 -4.32 12.00 30.24
N SER A 530 -3.41 12.79 29.68
CA SER A 530 -2.75 13.94 30.31
C SER A 530 -2.73 15.15 29.37
N ASP A 531 -2.40 16.31 29.94
CA ASP A 531 -2.11 17.50 29.14
C ASP A 531 -0.91 17.25 28.24
N ARG A 532 -1.10 17.39 26.92
CA ARG A 532 -0.01 17.28 25.96
C ARG A 532 -0.33 17.98 24.64
N ARG A 533 0.67 18.14 23.81
CA ARG A 533 0.52 18.52 22.41
C ARG A 533 0.74 17.28 21.55
N LEU A 534 -0.15 17.06 20.61
CA LEU A 534 -0.04 16.03 19.58
C LEU A 534 0.21 16.73 18.25
N ARG A 535 1.24 16.32 17.55
CA ARG A 535 1.50 16.76 16.18
C ARG A 535 0.98 15.73 15.22
N PHE A 536 0.21 16.15 14.23
CA PHE A 536 -0.29 15.30 13.16
C PHE A 536 0.14 15.84 11.80
N ARG A 537 0.51 14.94 10.93
CA ARG A 537 0.75 15.20 9.52
C ARG A 537 -0.42 14.67 8.70
N MET A 538 -1.01 15.54 7.89
CA MET A 538 -1.88 15.14 6.80
C MET A 538 -1.02 14.93 5.57
N THR A 539 -1.00 13.71 5.01
CA THR A 539 -0.35 13.39 3.74
C THR A 539 -1.41 13.13 2.69
N VAL A 540 -1.30 13.78 1.54
CA VAL A 540 -2.25 13.66 0.42
C VAL A 540 -1.55 13.06 -0.77
N ARG A 541 -2.17 12.05 -1.36
CA ARG A 541 -1.68 11.28 -2.51
C ARG A 541 -2.69 11.34 -3.65
N ASP A 542 -2.21 11.43 -4.88
CA ASP A 542 -3.01 11.18 -6.06
C ASP A 542 -2.86 9.72 -6.46
N GLU A 543 -3.94 8.98 -6.37
CA GLU A 543 -3.97 7.54 -6.61
C GLU A 543 -4.02 7.15 -8.09
N ARG A 544 -4.17 8.11 -9.00
CA ARG A 544 -4.12 7.84 -10.44
C ARG A 544 -2.75 7.31 -10.85
N GLN A 545 -2.69 6.25 -11.61
CA GLN A 545 -1.43 5.60 -11.98
C GLN A 545 -0.69 6.34 -13.09
N GLY A 546 0.62 6.53 -12.89
CA GLY A 546 1.53 7.06 -13.90
C GLY A 546 1.45 8.56 -14.11
N LEU A 547 0.79 9.30 -13.22
CA LEU A 547 0.73 10.75 -13.27
C LEU A 547 1.99 11.43 -12.75
N ARG A 548 2.83 10.68 -12.03
CA ARG A 548 4.14 11.17 -11.60
C ARG A 548 4.05 12.38 -10.67
N SER A 549 3.08 12.33 -9.74
CA SER A 549 2.90 13.37 -8.72
C SER A 549 3.29 12.82 -7.36
N PRO A 550 4.35 13.34 -6.71
CA PRO A 550 4.71 12.92 -5.37
C PRO A 550 3.64 13.33 -4.36
N ALA A 551 3.57 12.62 -3.24
CA ALA A 551 2.72 12.99 -2.13
C ALA A 551 3.12 14.36 -1.55
N VAL A 552 2.11 15.12 -1.11
CA VAL A 552 2.28 16.39 -0.42
C VAL A 552 1.79 16.27 1.03
N TYR A 553 2.31 17.09 1.93
CA TYR A 553 1.91 17.04 3.33
C TYR A 553 1.92 18.40 4.03
N ALA A 554 1.16 18.48 5.12
CA ALA A 554 1.17 19.61 6.04
C ALA A 554 0.96 19.12 7.48
N ASP A 555 1.62 19.77 8.43
CA ASP A 555 1.55 19.45 9.86
C ASP A 555 0.53 20.31 10.59
N ARG A 556 -0.06 19.75 11.66
CA ARG A 556 -0.98 20.41 12.57
C ARG A 556 -0.68 20.02 14.01
N THR A 557 -0.85 20.96 14.93
CA THR A 557 -0.79 20.69 16.38
C THR A 557 -2.20 20.65 16.97
N VAL A 558 -2.48 19.59 17.74
CA VAL A 558 -3.67 19.42 18.57
C VAL A 558 -3.26 19.54 20.04
N ARG A 559 -3.84 20.48 20.76
CA ARG A 559 -3.66 20.61 22.21
C ARG A 559 -4.64 19.73 22.91
N VAL A 560 -4.17 18.82 23.75
CA VAL A 560 -4.98 18.01 24.66
C VAL A 560 -5.01 18.70 26.02
N VAL A 561 -6.19 18.79 26.62
CA VAL A 561 -6.40 19.35 27.96
C VAL A 561 -7.05 18.32 28.86
N ASP A 562 -6.38 17.95 29.92
CA ASP A 562 -6.93 17.06 30.94
C ASP A 562 -7.86 17.82 31.90
N THR A 563 -9.14 17.60 31.78
CA THR A 563 -10.17 18.14 32.67
C THR A 563 -10.52 17.19 33.82
N GLY A 564 -9.75 16.09 33.97
CA GLY A 564 -9.99 15.03 34.95
C GLY A 564 -11.10 14.05 34.56
N ARG A 565 -11.90 14.35 33.52
CA ARG A 565 -13.04 13.53 33.06
C ARG A 565 -13.11 13.48 31.52
N ALA A 566 -13.71 12.41 31.00
CA ALA A 566 -13.99 12.31 29.56
C ALA A 566 -15.29 13.06 29.21
N PHE A 567 -15.32 13.71 28.05
CA PHE A 567 -16.59 14.09 27.43
C PHE A 567 -17.30 12.82 26.94
N ALA A 568 -18.40 12.46 27.62
CA ALA A 568 -19.02 11.14 27.43
C ALA A 568 -20.55 11.18 27.52
N ILE A 569 -21.24 10.38 26.73
CA ILE A 569 -22.70 10.22 26.81
C ILE A 569 -23.05 9.39 28.04
N THR A 570 -23.95 9.93 28.89
CA THR A 570 -24.46 9.25 30.08
C THR A 570 -25.89 8.72 29.89
N ALA A 571 -26.63 9.23 28.91
CA ALA A 571 -27.92 8.68 28.45
C ALA A 571 -28.12 9.00 26.97
N PRO A 572 -28.64 8.03 26.16
CA PRO A 572 -29.19 6.74 26.54
C PRO A 572 -28.13 5.71 27.00
N ALA A 573 -28.49 4.87 27.94
CA ALA A 573 -27.67 3.77 28.40
C ALA A 573 -27.73 2.57 27.41
N GLN A 574 -26.86 1.60 27.62
CA GLN A 574 -26.83 0.37 26.82
C GLN A 574 -28.20 -0.30 26.75
N SER A 575 -28.58 -0.78 25.57
CA SER A 575 -29.84 -1.45 25.25
C SER A 575 -31.11 -0.59 25.47
N ALA A 576 -30.96 0.71 25.71
CA ALA A 576 -32.12 1.61 25.77
C ALA A 576 -32.89 1.62 24.45
N THR A 577 -34.21 1.82 24.51
CA THR A 577 -35.07 1.90 23.32
C THR A 577 -35.48 3.37 23.10
N LEU A 578 -35.20 3.87 21.90
CA LEU A 578 -35.74 5.11 21.38
C LEU A 578 -36.97 4.80 20.52
N ARG A 579 -38.10 5.38 20.86
CA ARG A 579 -39.35 5.23 20.07
C ARG A 579 -39.45 6.32 19.00
N ARG A 580 -39.69 5.91 17.76
CA ARG A 580 -39.90 6.80 16.63
C ARG A 580 -41.07 7.77 16.90
N GLY A 581 -40.94 8.99 16.45
CA GLY A 581 -41.95 10.04 16.68
C GLY A 581 -41.96 10.59 18.11
N ASN A 582 -41.18 10.06 19.06
CA ASN A 582 -41.15 10.49 20.44
C ASN A 582 -40.01 11.44 20.75
N ARG A 583 -40.23 12.28 21.76
CA ARG A 583 -39.14 13.10 22.33
C ARG A 583 -38.36 12.32 23.36
N ARG A 584 -37.04 12.51 23.38
CA ARG A 584 -36.11 11.91 24.35
C ARG A 584 -35.12 12.93 24.85
N ILE A 585 -34.62 12.71 26.07
CA ILE A 585 -33.50 13.48 26.62
C ILE A 585 -32.24 12.69 26.38
N VAL A 586 -31.27 13.30 25.71
CA VAL A 586 -29.89 12.86 25.62
C VAL A 586 -29.12 13.57 26.72
N ARG A 587 -28.27 12.83 27.47
CA ARG A 587 -27.41 13.40 28.52
C ARG A 587 -25.96 13.05 28.28
N TRP A 588 -25.06 13.96 28.64
CA TRP A 588 -23.62 13.76 28.55
C TRP A 588 -22.90 14.48 29.69
N ASP A 589 -21.70 14.00 30.03
CA ASP A 589 -20.77 14.76 30.85
C ASP A 589 -20.07 15.78 29.95
N THR A 590 -20.18 17.06 30.30
CA THR A 590 -19.53 18.12 29.52
C THR A 590 -18.03 18.18 29.74
N ALA A 591 -17.50 17.50 30.74
CA ALA A 591 -16.08 17.50 31.12
C ALA A 591 -15.44 18.90 31.13
N ASP A 592 -16.18 19.91 31.61
CA ASP A 592 -15.78 21.33 31.61
C ASP A 592 -15.37 21.92 30.24
N THR A 593 -15.74 21.24 29.12
CA THR A 593 -15.34 21.64 27.75
C THR A 593 -15.93 22.98 27.31
N VAL A 594 -16.92 23.51 27.99
CA VAL A 594 -17.49 24.85 27.72
C VAL A 594 -16.48 25.94 27.95
N LYS A 595 -15.59 25.76 28.95
CA LYS A 595 -14.59 26.74 29.36
C LYS A 595 -13.36 26.75 28.44
N ALA A 596 -12.66 27.87 28.40
CA ALA A 596 -11.34 27.95 27.81
C ALA A 596 -10.36 27.03 28.58
N PRO A 597 -9.38 26.42 27.90
CA PRO A 597 -8.98 26.64 26.53
C PRO A 597 -9.73 25.79 25.50
N ILE A 598 -10.61 24.85 25.91
CA ILE A 598 -11.38 24.00 24.99
C ILE A 598 -12.46 24.82 24.29
N ALA A 599 -13.27 25.59 25.05
CA ALA A 599 -14.26 26.52 24.52
C ALA A 599 -15.25 25.91 23.50
N CYS A 600 -15.98 24.87 23.93
CA CYS A 600 -17.05 24.25 23.17
C CYS A 600 -18.43 24.65 23.78
N PRO A 601 -19.00 25.80 23.43
CA PRO A 601 -20.24 26.31 24.06
C PRO A 601 -21.50 25.57 23.54
N SER A 602 -21.44 24.91 22.41
CA SER A 602 -22.58 24.20 21.82
C SER A 602 -22.18 22.87 21.21
N VAL A 603 -23.16 21.95 21.15
CA VAL A 603 -22.98 20.60 20.60
C VAL A 603 -24.02 20.30 19.53
N ARG A 604 -23.66 19.38 18.65
CA ARG A 604 -24.52 18.72 17.66
C ARG A 604 -24.87 17.32 18.18
N ILE A 605 -26.08 16.87 17.93
CA ILE A 605 -26.54 15.52 18.31
C ILE A 605 -26.99 14.79 17.06
N ASP A 606 -26.37 13.66 16.77
CA ASP A 606 -26.64 12.82 15.59
C ASP A 606 -27.18 11.45 16.01
N LEU A 607 -27.92 10.80 15.12
CA LEU A 607 -28.40 9.43 15.26
C LEU A 607 -27.87 8.56 14.10
N SER A 608 -27.37 7.40 14.47
CA SER A 608 -27.04 6.29 13.55
C SER A 608 -28.01 5.14 13.78
N VAL A 609 -28.39 4.43 12.72
CA VAL A 609 -29.20 3.21 12.77
C VAL A 609 -28.49 1.99 12.21
N ASP A 610 -27.18 2.11 11.90
CA ASP A 610 -26.32 1.10 11.30
C ASP A 610 -25.05 0.85 12.13
N GLY A 611 -25.18 0.90 13.46
CA GLY A 611 -24.08 0.64 14.39
C GLY A 611 -23.10 1.80 14.58
N GLY A 612 -23.32 2.96 13.97
CA GLY A 612 -22.42 4.11 13.98
C GLY A 612 -21.57 4.23 12.70
N SER A 613 -21.83 3.38 11.69
CA SER A 613 -21.13 3.42 10.41
C SER A 613 -21.48 4.70 9.64
N THR A 614 -22.74 5.07 9.62
CA THR A 614 -23.22 6.35 9.07
C THR A 614 -24.17 7.05 10.05
N PHE A 615 -24.33 8.35 9.89
CA PHE A 615 -25.26 9.15 10.68
C PHE A 615 -26.32 9.75 9.75
N LEU A 616 -27.54 9.95 10.28
CA LEU A 616 -28.61 10.58 9.52
C LEU A 616 -28.14 11.95 8.98
N GLU A 617 -28.50 12.28 7.76
CA GLU A 617 -28.19 13.55 7.12
C GLU A 617 -28.71 14.75 7.94
N THR A 618 -29.94 14.60 8.46
CA THR A 618 -30.51 15.58 9.38
C THR A 618 -30.19 15.18 10.81
N PRO A 619 -29.38 15.96 11.54
CA PRO A 619 -29.08 15.69 12.95
C PRO A 619 -30.33 15.86 13.82
N LEU A 620 -30.36 15.13 14.95
CA LEU A 620 -31.41 15.30 15.96
C LEU A 620 -31.40 16.72 16.56
N ALA A 621 -30.22 17.35 16.65
CA ALA A 621 -30.04 18.75 16.98
C ALA A 621 -28.76 19.29 16.33
N ARG A 622 -28.86 20.41 15.61
CA ARG A 622 -27.71 21.00 14.91
C ARG A 622 -26.77 21.74 15.85
N GLN A 623 -27.37 22.50 16.78
CA GLN A 623 -26.64 23.35 17.70
C GLN A 623 -27.50 23.59 18.96
N VAL A 624 -27.09 22.99 20.06
CA VAL A 624 -27.72 23.18 21.37
C VAL A 624 -26.64 23.56 22.39
N PRO A 625 -26.96 24.29 23.45
CA PRO A 625 -25.99 24.62 24.52
C PRO A 625 -25.34 23.36 25.08
N ASN A 626 -24.05 23.42 25.34
CA ASN A 626 -23.28 22.33 25.96
C ASN A 626 -23.50 22.28 27.48
N GLU A 627 -24.74 22.05 27.95
CA GLU A 627 -25.15 22.04 29.35
C GLU A 627 -25.35 20.63 29.92
N GLY A 628 -24.89 19.60 29.24
CA GLY A 628 -24.96 18.20 29.67
C GLY A 628 -26.28 17.51 29.37
N GLN A 629 -27.27 18.16 28.79
CA GLN A 629 -28.50 17.54 28.32
C GLN A 629 -29.22 18.32 27.22
N ALA A 630 -29.94 17.61 26.36
CA ALA A 630 -30.85 18.20 25.40
C ALA A 630 -32.05 17.30 25.14
N ARG A 631 -33.21 17.92 24.87
CA ARG A 631 -34.40 17.21 24.42
C ARG A 631 -34.42 17.18 22.91
N VAL A 632 -34.40 15.97 22.34
CA VAL A 632 -34.38 15.72 20.88
C VAL A 632 -35.66 15.00 20.45
N GLN A 633 -36.06 15.23 19.21
CA GLN A 633 -37.17 14.51 18.54
C GLN A 633 -36.56 13.34 17.74
N ILE A 634 -37.01 12.11 18.01
CA ILE A 634 -36.65 10.96 17.15
C ILE A 634 -37.52 11.01 15.90
N PRO A 635 -36.95 11.02 14.68
CA PRO A 635 -37.76 11.06 13.45
C PRO A 635 -38.74 9.89 13.40
N ALA A 636 -39.98 10.15 12.91
CA ALA A 636 -41.02 9.13 12.84
C ALA A 636 -40.74 8.11 11.72
N ASP A 637 -40.05 8.55 10.70
CA ASP A 637 -39.69 7.82 9.47
C ASP A 637 -38.35 7.12 9.51
N VAL A 638 -37.58 7.30 10.61
CA VAL A 638 -36.29 6.63 10.73
C VAL A 638 -36.44 5.10 10.75
N ALA A 639 -35.54 4.39 10.13
CA ALA A 639 -35.54 2.93 10.10
C ALA A 639 -35.45 2.35 11.53
N ALA A 640 -36.20 1.27 11.80
CA ALA A 640 -36.03 0.51 13.03
C ALA A 640 -34.64 -0.16 13.03
N SER A 641 -34.00 -0.21 14.20
CA SER A 641 -32.67 -0.80 14.34
C SER A 641 -32.46 -1.37 15.74
N THR A 642 -31.78 -2.47 15.80
CA THR A 642 -31.25 -3.08 17.05
C THR A 642 -29.81 -2.67 17.34
N ASP A 643 -29.17 -1.98 16.38
CA ASP A 643 -27.81 -1.47 16.47
C ASP A 643 -27.76 0.01 16.10
N ALA A 644 -28.42 0.84 16.91
CA ALA A 644 -28.39 2.28 16.77
C ALA A 644 -27.40 2.92 17.76
N ARG A 645 -26.94 4.13 17.44
CA ARG A 645 -26.08 4.94 18.33
C ARG A 645 -26.44 6.42 18.24
N VAL A 646 -26.26 7.12 19.35
CA VAL A 646 -26.28 8.57 19.41
C VAL A 646 -24.84 9.06 19.46
N ARG A 647 -24.53 10.11 18.70
CA ARG A 647 -23.29 10.87 18.80
C ARG A 647 -23.58 12.26 19.35
N VAL A 648 -22.84 12.71 20.34
CA VAL A 648 -22.79 14.11 20.77
C VAL A 648 -21.42 14.64 20.43
N ALA A 649 -21.35 15.64 19.57
CA ALA A 649 -20.11 16.26 19.10
C ALA A 649 -20.09 17.74 19.41
N CYS A 650 -18.90 18.31 19.66
CA CYS A 650 -18.75 19.76 19.63
C CYS A 650 -19.26 20.31 18.28
N ALA A 651 -19.95 21.42 18.26
CA ALA A 651 -20.64 21.90 17.06
C ALA A 651 -19.72 22.12 15.86
N ASP A 652 -18.43 22.34 16.08
CA ASP A 652 -17.38 22.43 15.07
C ASP A 652 -16.78 21.06 14.65
N GLY A 653 -17.25 19.97 15.25
CA GLY A 653 -16.88 18.59 14.89
C GLY A 653 -15.55 18.08 15.44
N ARG A 654 -14.77 18.89 16.16
CA ARG A 654 -13.38 18.55 16.56
C ARG A 654 -13.25 17.39 17.56
N PHE A 655 -14.25 17.17 18.44
CA PHE A 655 -14.32 16.02 19.35
C PHE A 655 -15.76 15.57 19.59
N PHE A 656 -15.93 14.32 20.00
CA PHE A 656 -17.26 13.74 20.18
C PHE A 656 -17.27 12.57 21.15
N ALA A 657 -18.48 12.15 21.53
CA ALA A 657 -18.75 10.92 22.26
C ALA A 657 -19.83 10.11 21.55
N LEU A 658 -19.75 8.78 21.65
CA LEU A 658 -20.74 7.83 21.15
C LEU A 658 -21.49 7.16 22.31
N SER A 659 -22.80 6.95 22.17
CA SER A 659 -23.53 6.10 23.09
C SER A 659 -23.13 4.63 22.95
N PRO A 660 -23.38 3.79 23.95
CA PRO A 660 -23.44 2.36 23.76
C PRO A 660 -24.49 1.98 22.68
N ARG A 661 -24.55 0.69 22.31
CA ARG A 661 -25.60 0.17 21.43
C ARG A 661 -26.98 0.34 22.04
N ILE A 662 -27.91 0.89 21.25
CA ILE A 662 -29.30 1.16 21.60
C ILE A 662 -30.22 0.65 20.51
N GLN A 663 -31.52 0.66 20.78
CA GLN A 663 -32.55 0.26 19.81
C GLN A 663 -33.37 1.45 19.35
N VAL A 664 -33.79 1.43 18.11
CA VAL A 664 -34.82 2.34 17.54
C VAL A 664 -36.00 1.49 17.12
N ARG A 665 -37.21 1.79 17.65
CA ARG A 665 -38.46 1.04 17.37
C ARG A 665 -39.57 1.95 16.97
#